data_8a35dece6be372a85344362111bcb68f
#
_entry.id   8a35dece6be372a85344362111bcb68f
#
_cell.length_a   1.000
_cell.length_b   1.000
_cell.length_c   1.000
_cell.angle_alpha   90.00
_cell.angle_beta   90.00
_cell.angle_gamma   90.00
#
_symmetry.space_group_name_H-M   'P 1'
#
loop_
_entity.id
_entity.type
_entity.pdbx_description
1 polymer ?
#
loop_
_entity_poly.entity_id
_entity_poly.type
_entity_poly.pdbx_seq_one_letter_code
_entity_poly.pdbx_strand_id
1 'polypeptide(L)'
;MLELQVIFTTKIKASVFMATAKAKKTTTKENTKTSNKKATSKTATSKKSSGSKNLIIVESPAKARTIKNFLGKDYEVIASKGHIRDLPQHRFGITIKDKHFIPTYDISKDHALLVKEMQDLHKNAEVTYIATDEDREGEAIGYHIVEALNGDISQFPRIVFHEITKSAITHSLDNPRLIDMDRVNAQQARRLLDRIVGFKLSGLLSQKIGRGLSAGRVQSSALKILVDREKEIRAFNPQDYFLIEAYFVADSKAKEEEKLVFDLVRFKDKKIEKLVLQDKKEAEEILAILQKEKFRVESIQQKERVTKSPPPFMTSTLQQTSSNLLGFSPTKTMSIAQKLYEGVKTKDGLAGVITYMRTDSLNIAKEALDNAREFILTSIGKDYLPSKAKIYTATQKGAQEAHEAIRPTNLSFTPQIAAGYLSNDELKLYTLIFNRFIASQMKDAIFESLSVSVMGELSEFKITGRRLVFDGFYKILGNADKDKLLPQFKEGQAIDFKDIQSIQKTTEPPPHYSEAGLIKTLESLGIGRPSTYAPTIRILIDRKYVELEKKQLIVQDIAFNVIAMLEANFEEIVDSGFSAALESKLDDIAENKLEWEEVLWEFYEPFIEKITKGKTSIESQKVMKPTGELCPECGNELVIRNGRYGEFVSCSNYPQCKFIKKEKQEVETSDEICEKCGRPMVVKMSKRGKFLACSGYPECKNAQPLEKPKELSVACPKCGGRLLERKSKRGIFYGCGNYPKCKFITNAEPTNEKCDKCGGMLCWHKTKENTKVCVECKNVVT
;
A
#
# COMPACT_ATOMS: atom_id res chain seq x y z
N MET A 1 -11.42 -13.27 26.27
CA MET A 1 -11.86 -12.85 24.92
C MET A 1 -12.55 -13.95 24.09
N LEU A 2 -12.39 -15.22 24.40
CA LEU A 2 -13.08 -16.34 23.71
C LEU A 2 -14.48 -16.66 24.28
N GLU A 3 -14.72 -16.38 25.56
CA GLU A 3 -16.01 -16.68 26.20
C GLU A 3 -17.14 -15.67 25.89
N LEU A 4 -16.83 -14.45 25.50
CA LEU A 4 -17.83 -13.46 25.07
C LEU A 4 -18.35 -13.67 23.65
N GLN A 5 -17.67 -14.48 22.82
CA GLN A 5 -18.15 -14.82 21.48
C GLN A 5 -19.24 -15.89 21.45
N VAL A 6 -19.34 -16.73 22.51
CA VAL A 6 -20.31 -17.84 22.56
C VAL A 6 -21.71 -17.37 22.98
N ILE A 7 -21.81 -16.31 23.76
CA ILE A 7 -23.11 -15.79 24.23
C ILE A 7 -23.90 -15.04 23.15
N PHE A 8 -23.20 -14.45 22.16
CA PHE A 8 -23.84 -13.70 21.07
C PHE A 8 -24.46 -14.59 19.96
N THR A 9 -23.95 -15.81 19.80
CA THR A 9 -24.42 -16.73 18.75
C THR A 9 -25.76 -17.39 19.04
N THR A 10 -26.19 -17.44 20.30
CA THR A 10 -27.40 -18.18 20.69
C THR A 10 -28.67 -17.32 20.69
N LYS A 11 -28.56 -15.99 20.80
CA LYS A 11 -29.77 -15.11 20.85
C LYS A 11 -30.24 -14.63 19.45
N ILE A 12 -29.40 -14.66 18.45
CA ILE A 12 -29.76 -14.19 17.09
C ILE A 12 -30.46 -15.29 16.25
N LYS A 13 -30.32 -16.58 16.61
CA LYS A 13 -31.01 -17.67 15.89
C LYS A 13 -32.51 -17.72 16.07
N ALA A 14 -33.07 -17.04 17.10
CA ALA A 14 -34.51 -17.12 17.40
C ALA A 14 -35.37 -16.03 16.73
N SER A 15 -34.80 -14.91 16.26
CA SER A 15 -35.59 -13.80 15.67
C SER A 15 -35.71 -13.79 14.16
N VAL A 16 -34.84 -14.54 13.43
CA VAL A 16 -34.83 -14.57 11.95
C VAL A 16 -35.85 -15.56 11.36
N PHE A 17 -36.44 -16.46 12.18
CA PHE A 17 -37.35 -17.49 11.67
C PHE A 17 -38.84 -17.08 11.65
N MET A 18 -39.23 -15.87 12.11
CA MET A 18 -40.63 -15.44 12.13
C MET A 18 -41.05 -14.35 11.12
N ALA A 19 -40.18 -13.89 10.25
CA ALA A 19 -40.47 -12.80 9.31
C ALA A 19 -40.81 -13.22 7.86
N THR A 20 -40.82 -14.52 7.54
CA THR A 20 -41.03 -14.98 6.14
C THR A 20 -42.41 -15.59 5.83
N ALA A 21 -43.40 -15.38 6.69
CA ALA A 21 -44.75 -15.94 6.46
C ALA A 21 -45.84 -14.89 6.58
N LYS A 22 -45.92 -13.88 5.72
CA LYS A 22 -47.13 -13.15 5.36
C LYS A 22 -46.90 -12.07 4.31
N ALA A 23 -47.03 -12.41 3.05
CA ALA A 23 -47.53 -11.52 1.99
C ALA A 23 -47.80 -12.33 0.72
N LYS A 24 -48.97 -12.87 0.62
CA LYS A 24 -49.57 -13.27 -0.64
C LYS A 24 -51.02 -12.75 -0.68
N LYS A 25 -51.38 -12.19 -1.83
CA LYS A 25 -52.69 -11.69 -2.35
C LYS A 25 -52.93 -10.21 -2.08
N THR A 26 -53.01 -9.40 -3.17
CA THR A 26 -54.19 -9.27 -4.01
C THR A 26 -53.86 -8.51 -5.30
N THR A 27 -54.29 -9.05 -6.40
CA THR A 27 -54.40 -8.45 -7.73
C THR A 27 -55.61 -7.53 -7.81
N THR A 28 -55.50 -6.39 -8.50
CA THR A 28 -56.59 -5.89 -9.37
C THR A 28 -56.03 -5.01 -10.49
N LYS A 29 -56.54 -5.24 -11.67
CA LYS A 29 -56.31 -4.56 -12.95
C LYS A 29 -57.04 -3.22 -12.96
N GLU A 30 -56.49 -2.21 -13.60
CA GLU A 30 -57.30 -1.35 -14.47
C GLU A 30 -56.48 -0.72 -15.60
N ASN A 31 -57.06 -0.83 -16.79
CA ASN A 31 -56.61 -0.27 -18.07
C ASN A 31 -57.05 1.20 -18.20
N THR A 32 -56.19 2.07 -18.72
CA THR A 32 -56.70 3.15 -19.59
C THR A 32 -55.65 3.49 -20.65
N LYS A 33 -56.12 3.39 -21.89
CA LYS A 33 -55.48 3.81 -23.14
C LYS A 33 -55.58 5.33 -23.29
N THR A 34 -54.53 6.00 -23.70
CA THR A 34 -54.62 7.18 -24.56
C THR A 34 -53.41 7.25 -25.50
N SER A 35 -53.75 7.32 -26.77
CA SER A 35 -52.89 7.46 -27.94
C SER A 35 -52.45 8.94 -28.11
N ASN A 36 -51.19 9.20 -28.52
CA ASN A 36 -50.97 10.21 -29.55
C ASN A 36 -49.68 9.98 -30.37
N LYS A 37 -49.82 10.37 -31.62
CA LYS A 37 -49.02 10.02 -32.79
C LYS A 37 -47.83 10.94 -33.04
N LYS A 38 -46.76 10.34 -33.60
CA LYS A 38 -45.86 10.81 -34.70
C LYS A 38 -44.98 11.99 -34.57
N ALA A 39 -43.68 11.74 -34.68
CA ALA A 39 -42.86 12.32 -35.77
C ALA A 39 -41.64 11.41 -36.03
N THR A 40 -41.57 10.87 -37.25
CA THR A 40 -40.47 10.08 -37.78
C THR A 40 -39.42 10.99 -38.37
N SER A 41 -38.15 10.77 -37.93
CA SER A 41 -36.99 11.12 -38.75
C SER A 41 -36.19 9.86 -39.01
N LYS A 42 -36.18 9.43 -40.26
CA LYS A 42 -35.41 8.30 -40.78
C LYS A 42 -33.95 8.74 -40.89
N THR A 43 -33.07 8.16 -40.08
CA THR A 43 -31.63 8.10 -40.36
C THR A 43 -31.29 6.67 -40.75
N ALA A 44 -30.60 6.52 -41.87
CA ALA A 44 -30.27 5.25 -42.47
C ALA A 44 -29.33 4.42 -41.59
N THR A 45 -29.81 3.35 -41.00
CA THR A 45 -29.00 2.33 -40.36
C THR A 45 -28.52 1.34 -41.38
N SER A 46 -27.22 1.30 -41.63
CA SER A 46 -26.56 0.18 -42.31
C SER A 46 -26.78 -1.09 -41.48
N LYS A 47 -27.39 -2.10 -42.07
CA LYS A 47 -27.56 -3.43 -41.49
C LYS A 47 -26.17 -4.05 -41.21
N LYS A 48 -25.71 -4.05 -39.92
CA LYS A 48 -24.68 -4.96 -39.44
C LYS A 48 -25.34 -6.31 -39.08
N SER A 49 -24.63 -7.37 -39.40
CA SER A 49 -25.05 -8.76 -39.20
C SER A 49 -25.40 -9.06 -37.74
N SER A 50 -26.47 -9.81 -37.52
CA SER A 50 -26.92 -10.32 -36.22
C SER A 50 -25.85 -11.16 -35.56
N GLY A 51 -25.14 -10.57 -34.54
CA GLY A 51 -24.14 -11.29 -33.76
C GLY A 51 -23.00 -10.46 -33.13
N SER A 52 -22.92 -9.14 -33.35
CA SER A 52 -21.87 -8.32 -32.70
C SER A 52 -22.24 -8.08 -31.24
N LYS A 53 -21.29 -8.39 -30.34
CA LYS A 53 -21.38 -8.11 -28.89
C LYS A 53 -20.81 -6.76 -28.56
N ASN A 54 -21.25 -6.15 -27.47
CA ASN A 54 -20.59 -5.02 -26.88
C ASN A 54 -19.29 -5.44 -26.20
N LEU A 55 -18.24 -4.64 -26.33
CA LEU A 55 -16.95 -4.87 -25.66
C LEU A 55 -16.81 -3.93 -24.47
N ILE A 56 -16.37 -4.47 -23.34
CA ILE A 56 -15.98 -3.67 -22.16
C ILE A 56 -14.52 -3.92 -21.85
N ILE A 57 -13.72 -2.86 -21.76
CA ILE A 57 -12.31 -2.94 -21.43
C ILE A 57 -12.10 -2.39 -20.02
N VAL A 58 -11.53 -3.22 -19.13
CA VAL A 58 -11.20 -2.90 -17.73
C VAL A 58 -9.70 -3.02 -17.50
N GLU A 59 -9.19 -2.56 -16.33
CA GLU A 59 -7.76 -2.66 -16.05
C GLU A 59 -7.34 -4.02 -15.47
N SER A 60 -8.23 -4.77 -14.79
CA SER A 60 -7.83 -5.99 -14.10
C SER A 60 -8.59 -7.23 -14.51
N PRO A 61 -7.95 -8.43 -14.56
CA PRO A 61 -8.63 -9.68 -14.88
C PRO A 61 -9.69 -10.10 -13.86
N ALA A 62 -9.56 -9.68 -12.60
CA ALA A 62 -10.55 -9.98 -11.57
C ALA A 62 -11.83 -9.18 -11.83
N LYS A 63 -11.71 -7.88 -12.08
CA LYS A 63 -12.79 -6.98 -12.46
C LYS A 63 -13.51 -7.47 -13.72
N ALA A 64 -12.75 -7.92 -14.76
CA ALA A 64 -13.32 -8.48 -15.98
C ALA A 64 -14.22 -9.70 -15.70
N ARG A 65 -13.78 -10.62 -14.85
CA ARG A 65 -14.59 -11.80 -14.47
C ARG A 65 -15.86 -11.42 -13.73
N THR A 66 -15.76 -10.48 -12.79
CA THR A 66 -16.91 -10.04 -11.99
C THR A 66 -17.95 -9.35 -12.85
N ILE A 67 -17.55 -8.42 -13.71
CA ILE A 67 -18.46 -7.69 -14.62
C ILE A 67 -19.10 -8.64 -15.65
N LYS A 68 -18.29 -9.54 -16.23
CA LYS A 68 -18.83 -10.54 -17.19
C LYS A 68 -19.89 -11.43 -16.55
N ASN A 69 -19.74 -11.76 -15.27
CA ASN A 69 -20.73 -12.55 -14.53
C ASN A 69 -22.09 -11.82 -14.38
N PHE A 70 -22.06 -10.48 -14.30
CA PHE A 70 -23.28 -9.66 -14.17
C PHE A 70 -24.01 -9.45 -15.49
N LEU A 71 -23.26 -9.27 -16.60
CA LEU A 71 -23.80 -8.81 -17.89
C LEU A 71 -24.16 -9.92 -18.87
N GLY A 72 -23.71 -11.16 -18.60
CA GLY A 72 -24.11 -12.32 -19.42
C GLY A 72 -23.44 -12.38 -20.80
N LYS A 73 -24.23 -12.85 -21.84
CA LYS A 73 -23.67 -13.21 -23.14
C LYS A 73 -23.57 -12.06 -24.15
N ASP A 74 -24.25 -10.95 -23.90
CA ASP A 74 -24.35 -9.82 -24.83
C ASP A 74 -23.10 -8.91 -24.77
N TYR A 75 -22.25 -9.12 -23.78
CA TYR A 75 -21.02 -8.38 -23.55
C TYR A 75 -19.81 -9.30 -23.59
N GLU A 76 -18.76 -8.86 -24.23
CA GLU A 76 -17.42 -9.40 -24.05
C GLU A 76 -16.62 -8.47 -23.13
N VAL A 77 -15.89 -9.03 -22.17
CA VAL A 77 -15.13 -8.23 -21.20
C VAL A 77 -13.68 -8.67 -21.20
N ILE A 78 -12.77 -7.73 -21.47
CA ILE A 78 -11.33 -7.96 -21.50
C ILE A 78 -10.60 -7.03 -20.55
N ALA A 79 -9.46 -7.47 -20.00
CA ALA A 79 -8.65 -6.68 -19.11
C ALA A 79 -7.33 -6.24 -19.75
N SER A 80 -6.97 -4.95 -19.60
CA SER A 80 -5.68 -4.40 -20.04
C SER A 80 -4.49 -4.89 -19.19
N LYS A 81 -4.73 -5.38 -17.98
CA LYS A 81 -3.73 -5.76 -16.98
C LYS A 81 -2.87 -4.58 -16.53
N GLY A 82 -3.49 -3.45 -16.32
CA GLY A 82 -2.87 -2.17 -15.96
C GLY A 82 -2.51 -1.32 -17.19
N HIS A 83 -1.45 -0.51 -17.06
CA HIS A 83 -0.97 0.33 -18.15
C HIS A 83 -0.39 -0.50 -19.30
N ILE A 84 -1.01 -0.43 -20.47
CA ILE A 84 -0.51 -1.10 -21.70
C ILE A 84 0.54 -0.27 -22.41
N ARG A 85 0.58 1.05 -22.15
CA ARG A 85 1.42 2.05 -22.80
C ARG A 85 2.00 2.98 -21.73
N ASP A 86 3.32 3.16 -21.68
CA ASP A 86 4.01 3.99 -20.69
C ASP A 86 5.30 4.59 -21.27
N LEU A 87 5.90 5.54 -20.55
CA LEU A 87 7.22 6.09 -20.88
C LEU A 87 8.29 4.99 -20.87
N PRO A 88 9.29 5.02 -21.77
CA PRO A 88 10.34 4.01 -21.84
C PRO A 88 11.06 3.79 -20.50
N GLN A 89 11.34 2.55 -20.13
CA GLN A 89 11.98 2.24 -18.84
C GLN A 89 13.41 2.76 -18.71
N HIS A 90 14.19 2.74 -19.80
CA HIS A 90 15.63 3.01 -19.80
C HIS A 90 16.03 4.30 -20.51
N ARG A 91 15.07 5.03 -21.06
CA ARG A 91 15.25 6.32 -21.74
C ARG A 91 14.46 7.41 -21.02
N PHE A 92 14.85 8.65 -21.20
CA PHE A 92 14.13 9.76 -20.63
C PHE A 92 12.68 9.81 -21.14
N GLY A 93 12.50 9.66 -22.45
CA GLY A 93 11.19 9.49 -23.08
C GLY A 93 10.35 10.76 -23.16
N ILE A 94 10.95 11.93 -22.97
CA ILE A 94 10.26 13.22 -23.07
C ILE A 94 11.11 14.12 -23.98
N THR A 95 10.51 14.61 -25.05
CA THR A 95 11.10 15.66 -25.89
C THR A 95 10.54 17.01 -25.41
N ILE A 96 11.44 17.94 -25.09
CA ILE A 96 11.06 19.27 -24.62
C ILE A 96 11.51 20.27 -25.66
N LYS A 97 10.56 20.96 -26.28
CA LYS A 97 10.78 21.92 -27.34
C LYS A 97 9.74 23.04 -27.27
N ASP A 98 10.18 24.29 -27.37
CA ASP A 98 9.31 25.48 -27.43
C ASP A 98 8.27 25.52 -26.28
N LYS A 99 8.69 25.16 -25.05
CA LYS A 99 7.87 25.00 -23.83
C LYS A 99 6.88 23.82 -23.87
N HIS A 100 6.83 23.01 -24.91
CA HIS A 100 5.99 21.84 -24.99
C HIS A 100 6.71 20.58 -24.50
N PHE A 101 5.97 19.74 -23.77
CA PHE A 101 6.44 18.46 -23.25
C PHE A 101 5.82 17.33 -24.05
N ILE A 102 6.57 16.75 -24.96
CA ILE A 102 6.11 15.70 -25.87
C ILE A 102 6.57 14.33 -25.33
N PRO A 103 5.68 13.56 -24.67
CA PRO A 103 6.02 12.23 -24.19
C PRO A 103 6.09 11.21 -25.34
N THR A 104 7.07 10.32 -25.27
CA THR A 104 7.12 9.14 -26.14
C THR A 104 6.60 7.96 -25.34
N TYR A 105 5.44 7.44 -25.70
CA TYR A 105 4.84 6.27 -25.05
C TYR A 105 5.11 5.02 -25.86
N ASP A 106 5.68 3.99 -25.22
CA ASP A 106 5.92 2.67 -25.81
C ASP A 106 4.88 1.67 -25.28
N ILE A 107 4.35 0.81 -26.16
CA ILE A 107 3.59 -0.38 -25.73
C ILE A 107 4.62 -1.39 -25.24
N SER A 108 4.42 -1.91 -24.02
CA SER A 108 5.36 -2.87 -23.46
C SER A 108 5.31 -4.20 -24.22
N LYS A 109 6.46 -4.86 -24.33
CA LYS A 109 6.58 -6.14 -25.07
C LYS A 109 5.62 -7.22 -24.54
N ASP A 110 5.36 -7.20 -23.24
CA ASP A 110 4.48 -8.17 -22.59
C ASP A 110 2.99 -7.90 -22.90
N HIS A 111 2.63 -6.68 -23.32
CA HIS A 111 1.27 -6.30 -23.68
C HIS A 111 1.00 -6.31 -25.21
N ALA A 112 2.00 -6.46 -26.06
CA ALA A 112 1.81 -6.37 -27.51
C ALA A 112 0.76 -7.38 -28.05
N LEU A 113 0.74 -8.62 -27.55
CA LEU A 113 -0.25 -9.62 -27.93
C LEU A 113 -1.66 -9.27 -27.42
N LEU A 114 -1.74 -8.75 -26.19
CA LEU A 114 -2.99 -8.32 -25.57
C LEU A 114 -3.62 -7.13 -26.33
N VAL A 115 -2.79 -6.14 -26.71
CA VAL A 115 -3.25 -5.02 -27.54
C VAL A 115 -3.82 -5.49 -28.87
N LYS A 116 -3.16 -6.46 -29.52
CA LYS A 116 -3.68 -7.04 -30.76
C LYS A 116 -5.01 -7.75 -30.53
N GLU A 117 -5.15 -8.53 -29.47
CA GLU A 117 -6.42 -9.16 -29.09
C GLU A 117 -7.52 -8.12 -28.86
N MET A 118 -7.21 -7.02 -28.14
CA MET A 118 -8.17 -5.92 -27.95
C MET A 118 -8.58 -5.26 -29.26
N GLN A 119 -7.63 -5.03 -30.19
CA GLN A 119 -7.91 -4.48 -31.50
C GLN A 119 -8.82 -5.39 -32.33
N ASP A 120 -8.60 -6.70 -32.27
CA ASP A 120 -9.43 -7.68 -32.99
C ASP A 120 -10.85 -7.78 -32.41
N LEU A 121 -10.99 -7.70 -31.07
CA LEU A 121 -12.28 -7.64 -30.39
C LEU A 121 -13.03 -6.33 -30.69
N HIS A 122 -12.33 -5.19 -30.64
CA HIS A 122 -12.90 -3.88 -30.93
C HIS A 122 -13.49 -3.80 -32.35
N LYS A 123 -12.78 -4.32 -33.35
CA LYS A 123 -13.25 -4.34 -34.76
C LYS A 123 -14.57 -5.09 -34.95
N ASN A 124 -14.85 -6.08 -34.11
CA ASN A 124 -16.05 -6.93 -34.17
C ASN A 124 -17.12 -6.48 -33.17
N ALA A 125 -16.85 -5.50 -32.32
CA ALA A 125 -17.78 -4.99 -31.32
C ALA A 125 -18.75 -3.98 -31.92
N GLU A 126 -19.96 -3.94 -31.40
CA GLU A 126 -20.95 -2.91 -31.73
C GLU A 126 -20.56 -1.57 -31.06
N VAL A 127 -20.33 -1.63 -29.77
CA VAL A 127 -19.82 -0.51 -28.97
C VAL A 127 -18.67 -1.01 -28.09
N THR A 128 -17.63 -0.21 -27.94
CA THR A 128 -16.52 -0.49 -27.02
C THR A 128 -16.55 0.49 -25.87
N TYR A 129 -16.84 0.01 -24.68
CA TYR A 129 -16.88 0.78 -23.42
C TYR A 129 -15.54 0.71 -22.72
N ILE A 130 -15.11 1.86 -22.18
CA ILE A 130 -13.97 1.94 -21.28
C ILE A 130 -14.48 1.95 -19.83
N ALA A 131 -14.04 0.99 -19.02
CA ALA A 131 -14.54 0.74 -17.67
C ALA A 131 -13.40 0.61 -16.64
N THR A 132 -12.39 1.47 -16.77
CA THR A 132 -11.29 1.59 -15.82
C THR A 132 -11.74 2.32 -14.54
N ASP A 133 -10.93 2.29 -13.45
CA ASP A 133 -11.28 2.93 -12.18
C ASP A 133 -11.56 4.44 -12.33
N GLU A 134 -12.30 5.01 -11.40
CA GLU A 134 -12.71 6.42 -11.47
C GLU A 134 -11.66 7.37 -10.86
N ASP A 135 -10.42 7.01 -10.83
CA ASP A 135 -9.34 7.92 -10.47
C ASP A 135 -8.59 8.44 -11.71
N ARG A 136 -7.66 9.38 -11.53
CA ARG A 136 -6.84 9.94 -12.62
C ARG A 136 -6.03 8.87 -13.33
N GLU A 137 -5.57 7.86 -12.60
CA GLU A 137 -4.83 6.72 -13.16
C GLU A 137 -5.71 5.91 -14.10
N GLY A 138 -6.93 5.57 -13.69
CA GLY A 138 -7.90 4.88 -14.51
C GLY A 138 -8.33 5.70 -15.73
N GLU A 139 -8.46 7.02 -15.62
CA GLU A 139 -8.76 7.89 -16.73
C GLU A 139 -7.64 7.88 -17.78
N ALA A 140 -6.37 7.97 -17.32
CA ALA A 140 -5.20 7.87 -18.20
C ALA A 140 -5.04 6.46 -18.83
N ILE A 141 -5.32 5.39 -18.08
CA ILE A 141 -5.34 4.02 -18.64
C ILE A 141 -6.38 3.95 -19.75
N GLY A 142 -7.59 4.48 -19.53
CA GLY A 142 -8.66 4.55 -20.53
C GLY A 142 -8.21 5.28 -21.79
N TYR A 143 -7.63 6.45 -21.66
CA TYR A 143 -7.05 7.22 -22.78
C TYR A 143 -6.00 6.41 -23.54
N HIS A 144 -5.05 5.80 -22.83
CA HIS A 144 -3.99 4.99 -23.46
C HIS A 144 -4.53 3.72 -24.14
N ILE A 145 -5.65 3.18 -23.69
CA ILE A 145 -6.35 2.07 -24.38
C ILE A 145 -6.90 2.56 -25.72
N VAL A 146 -7.62 3.68 -25.74
CA VAL A 146 -8.20 4.26 -26.96
C VAL A 146 -7.09 4.55 -27.99
N GLU A 147 -6.00 5.18 -27.56
CA GLU A 147 -4.82 5.43 -28.37
C GLU A 147 -4.20 4.14 -28.95
N ALA A 148 -4.11 3.07 -28.14
CA ALA A 148 -3.57 1.78 -28.61
C ALA A 148 -4.50 1.06 -29.58
N LEU A 149 -5.81 1.37 -29.53
CA LEU A 149 -6.80 0.89 -30.50
C LEU A 149 -6.84 1.74 -31.77
N ASN A 150 -6.08 2.84 -31.86
CA ASN A 150 -6.10 3.86 -32.91
C ASN A 150 -7.51 4.46 -33.11
N GLY A 151 -8.21 4.68 -31.98
CA GLY A 151 -9.58 5.19 -31.97
C GLY A 151 -9.66 6.67 -31.68
N ASP A 152 -10.83 7.26 -31.95
CA ASP A 152 -11.20 8.61 -31.52
C ASP A 152 -11.92 8.53 -30.17
N ILE A 153 -11.48 9.31 -29.19
CA ILE A 153 -12.04 9.35 -27.81
C ILE A 153 -13.56 9.52 -27.81
N SER A 154 -14.10 10.31 -28.75
CA SER A 154 -15.54 10.57 -28.87
C SER A 154 -16.37 9.30 -29.18
N GLN A 155 -15.74 8.23 -29.64
CA GLN A 155 -16.39 6.96 -30.02
C GLN A 155 -16.33 5.90 -28.92
N PHE A 156 -15.66 6.18 -27.79
CA PHE A 156 -15.46 5.26 -26.69
C PHE A 156 -16.20 5.74 -25.44
N PRO A 157 -17.46 5.33 -25.24
CA PRO A 157 -18.19 5.67 -24.03
C PRO A 157 -17.44 5.13 -22.80
N ARG A 158 -17.29 6.02 -21.81
CA ARG A 158 -16.65 5.77 -20.53
C ARG A 158 -17.73 5.47 -19.49
N ILE A 159 -17.67 4.31 -18.85
CA ILE A 159 -18.52 3.97 -17.72
C ILE A 159 -17.73 3.98 -16.43
N VAL A 160 -18.28 4.61 -15.40
CA VAL A 160 -17.64 4.82 -14.09
C VAL A 160 -18.56 4.32 -12.98
N PHE A 161 -17.96 3.73 -11.95
CA PHE A 161 -18.70 3.20 -10.81
C PHE A 161 -17.79 3.11 -9.57
N HIS A 162 -18.32 3.47 -8.42
CA HIS A 162 -17.61 3.43 -7.14
C HIS A 162 -17.62 2.03 -6.50
N GLU A 163 -18.47 1.13 -6.98
CA GLU A 163 -18.60 -0.24 -6.48
C GLU A 163 -18.88 -1.21 -7.62
N ILE A 164 -18.37 -2.44 -7.50
CA ILE A 164 -18.59 -3.47 -8.54
C ILE A 164 -19.74 -4.37 -8.11
N THR A 165 -20.94 -3.81 -8.24
CA THR A 165 -22.24 -4.48 -8.05
C THR A 165 -23.01 -4.51 -9.36
N LYS A 166 -23.99 -5.42 -9.48
CA LYS A 166 -24.80 -5.52 -10.70
C LYS A 166 -25.58 -4.22 -10.95
N SER A 167 -26.14 -3.62 -9.90
CA SER A 167 -26.90 -2.37 -9.99
C SER A 167 -26.04 -1.21 -10.46
N ALA A 168 -24.85 -1.01 -9.86
CA ALA A 168 -23.94 0.06 -10.22
C ALA A 168 -23.44 -0.07 -11.66
N ILE A 169 -23.09 -1.29 -12.11
CA ILE A 169 -22.64 -1.53 -13.47
C ILE A 169 -23.78 -1.28 -14.48
N THR A 170 -25.00 -1.75 -14.20
CA THR A 170 -26.14 -1.49 -15.10
C THR A 170 -26.44 0.00 -15.19
N HIS A 171 -26.48 0.69 -14.05
CA HIS A 171 -26.70 2.15 -14.02
C HIS A 171 -25.63 2.92 -14.80
N SER A 172 -24.36 2.52 -14.70
CA SER A 172 -23.28 3.17 -15.43
C SER A 172 -23.31 2.92 -16.95
N LEU A 173 -23.83 1.76 -17.37
CA LEU A 173 -24.06 1.49 -18.80
C LEU A 173 -25.19 2.33 -19.38
N ASP A 174 -26.21 2.66 -18.57
CA ASP A 174 -27.32 3.54 -18.98
C ASP A 174 -26.89 5.03 -19.00
N ASN A 175 -25.80 5.39 -18.30
CA ASN A 175 -25.33 6.77 -18.15
C ASN A 175 -23.82 6.89 -18.45
N PRO A 176 -23.37 6.56 -19.67
CA PRO A 176 -21.96 6.69 -20.03
C PRO A 176 -21.58 8.17 -20.22
N ARG A 177 -20.31 8.51 -19.96
CA ARG A 177 -19.70 9.80 -20.27
C ARG A 177 -18.56 9.65 -21.29
N LEU A 178 -17.89 10.70 -21.63
CA LEU A 178 -16.62 10.64 -22.35
C LEU A 178 -15.43 10.57 -21.37
N ILE A 179 -14.25 10.25 -21.91
CA ILE A 179 -12.99 10.36 -21.17
C ILE A 179 -12.74 11.82 -20.83
N ASP A 180 -12.44 12.09 -19.57
CA ASP A 180 -12.14 13.42 -19.05
C ASP A 180 -10.67 13.75 -19.29
N MET A 181 -10.43 14.62 -20.27
CA MET A 181 -9.07 14.99 -20.69
C MET A 181 -8.34 15.83 -19.66
N ASP A 182 -9.03 16.57 -18.79
CA ASP A 182 -8.39 17.34 -17.74
C ASP A 182 -7.79 16.41 -16.69
N ARG A 183 -8.50 15.33 -16.35
CA ARG A 183 -7.97 14.27 -15.48
C ARG A 183 -6.83 13.49 -16.14
N VAL A 184 -6.90 13.25 -17.45
CA VAL A 184 -5.79 12.64 -18.23
C VAL A 184 -4.57 13.57 -18.19
N ASN A 185 -4.75 14.86 -18.44
CA ASN A 185 -3.69 15.85 -18.41
C ASN A 185 -3.05 15.99 -17.03
N ALA A 186 -3.85 15.96 -15.96
CA ALA A 186 -3.33 15.97 -14.59
C ALA A 186 -2.47 14.75 -14.28
N GLN A 187 -2.88 13.56 -14.72
CA GLN A 187 -2.09 12.34 -14.57
C GLN A 187 -0.82 12.39 -15.44
N GLN A 188 -0.93 12.86 -16.69
CA GLN A 188 0.21 13.03 -17.58
C GLN A 188 1.22 14.02 -16.99
N ALA A 189 0.78 15.18 -16.54
CA ALA A 189 1.62 16.17 -15.88
C ALA A 189 2.38 15.56 -14.68
N ARG A 190 1.65 14.85 -13.82
CA ARG A 190 2.27 14.12 -12.70
C ARG A 190 3.30 13.11 -13.16
N ARG A 191 2.96 12.29 -14.17
CA ARG A 191 3.85 11.26 -14.71
C ARG A 191 5.12 11.84 -15.30
N LEU A 192 5.01 12.95 -16.05
CA LEU A 192 6.14 13.65 -16.64
C LEU A 192 7.00 14.32 -15.57
N LEU A 193 6.39 14.96 -14.58
CA LEU A 193 7.06 15.57 -13.45
C LEU A 193 7.90 14.55 -12.67
N ASP A 194 7.27 13.44 -12.28
CA ASP A 194 7.96 12.36 -11.54
C ASP A 194 9.08 11.73 -12.39
N ARG A 195 8.91 11.67 -13.72
CA ARG A 195 9.96 11.23 -14.66
C ARG A 195 11.11 12.22 -14.72
N ILE A 196 10.83 13.52 -14.81
CA ILE A 196 11.85 14.58 -14.87
C ILE A 196 12.69 14.56 -13.60
N VAL A 197 12.04 14.63 -12.44
CA VAL A 197 12.72 14.59 -11.13
C VAL A 197 13.47 13.29 -10.95
N GLY A 198 12.77 12.17 -11.08
CA GLY A 198 13.32 10.84 -10.82
C GLY A 198 14.52 10.52 -11.73
N PHE A 199 14.45 10.84 -13.02
CA PHE A 199 15.52 10.52 -13.98
C PHE A 199 16.74 11.42 -13.82
N LYS A 200 16.54 12.73 -13.68
CA LYS A 200 17.63 13.71 -13.60
C LYS A 200 18.31 13.66 -12.24
N LEU A 201 17.53 13.67 -11.17
CA LEU A 201 18.07 13.73 -9.80
C LEU A 201 18.68 12.40 -9.35
N SER A 202 18.03 11.26 -9.66
CA SER A 202 18.62 9.95 -9.36
C SER A 202 19.93 9.70 -10.12
N GLY A 203 20.03 10.23 -11.34
CA GLY A 203 21.29 10.21 -12.10
C GLY A 203 22.41 10.99 -11.40
N LEU A 204 22.08 12.17 -10.86
CA LEU A 204 23.03 13.01 -10.12
C LEU A 204 23.43 12.35 -8.79
N LEU A 205 22.48 11.82 -8.01
CA LEU A 205 22.77 11.04 -6.79
C LEU A 205 23.68 9.85 -7.06
N SER A 206 23.40 9.10 -8.13
CA SER A 206 24.24 7.97 -8.54
C SER A 206 25.68 8.40 -8.92
N GLN A 207 25.82 9.58 -9.49
CA GLN A 207 27.11 10.15 -9.88
C GLN A 207 27.89 10.67 -8.65
N LYS A 208 27.23 11.32 -7.70
CA LYS A 208 27.87 12.05 -6.60
C LYS A 208 27.98 11.26 -5.31
N ILE A 209 26.98 10.42 -4.97
CA ILE A 209 26.93 9.67 -3.71
C ILE A 209 27.15 8.17 -3.95
N GLY A 210 26.27 7.50 -4.74
CA GLY A 210 26.37 6.05 -4.91
C GLY A 210 25.35 5.49 -5.89
N ARG A 211 25.64 4.30 -6.44
CA ARG A 211 24.74 3.62 -7.38
C ARG A 211 23.52 3.05 -6.65
N GLY A 212 22.38 2.97 -7.36
CA GLY A 212 21.15 2.40 -6.85
C GLY A 212 20.31 3.38 -6.04
N LEU A 213 20.79 4.58 -5.77
CA LEU A 213 20.04 5.63 -5.11
C LEU A 213 19.02 6.25 -6.06
N SER A 214 17.89 6.68 -5.50
CA SER A 214 16.85 7.39 -6.22
C SER A 214 16.32 8.57 -5.40
N ALA A 215 15.90 9.61 -6.09
CA ALA A 215 15.12 10.69 -5.52
C ALA A 215 13.85 10.86 -6.35
N GLY A 216 12.82 11.29 -5.69
CA GLY A 216 11.53 11.64 -6.28
C GLY A 216 10.84 12.62 -5.35
N ARG A 217 9.94 13.40 -5.85
CA ARG A 217 9.28 14.50 -5.11
C ARG A 217 8.69 14.02 -3.76
N VAL A 218 7.70 13.15 -3.80
CA VAL A 218 7.06 12.60 -2.58
C VAL A 218 8.03 11.74 -1.76
N GLN A 219 8.89 10.98 -2.42
CA GLN A 219 9.90 10.14 -1.78
C GLN A 219 10.89 10.96 -0.95
N SER A 220 11.38 12.07 -1.50
CA SER A 220 12.42 12.88 -0.84
C SER A 220 11.86 13.68 0.33
N SER A 221 10.65 14.26 0.19
CA SER A 221 9.97 14.90 1.31
C SER A 221 9.65 13.92 2.44
N ALA A 222 9.18 12.71 2.12
CA ALA A 222 8.95 11.67 3.12
C ALA A 222 10.25 11.24 3.82
N LEU A 223 11.35 11.11 3.06
CA LEU A 223 12.66 10.78 3.62
C LEU A 223 13.18 11.88 4.55
N LYS A 224 12.97 13.15 4.19
CA LYS A 224 13.35 14.29 5.04
C LYS A 224 12.64 14.26 6.39
N ILE A 225 11.33 14.02 6.42
CA ILE A 225 10.55 13.88 7.66
C ILE A 225 11.18 12.82 8.59
N LEU A 226 11.58 11.68 8.02
CA LEU A 226 12.22 10.61 8.79
C LEU A 226 13.60 10.98 9.28
N VAL A 227 14.42 11.62 8.43
CA VAL A 227 15.78 12.08 8.78
C VAL A 227 15.72 13.16 9.86
N ASP A 228 14.79 14.09 9.78
CA ASP A 228 14.64 15.15 10.79
C ASP A 228 14.23 14.55 12.14
N ARG A 229 13.29 13.59 12.16
CA ARG A 229 12.94 12.85 13.38
C ARG A 229 14.15 12.10 13.95
N GLU A 230 14.97 11.49 13.12
CA GLU A 230 16.17 10.79 13.55
C GLU A 230 17.21 11.78 14.12
N LYS A 231 17.34 13.00 13.52
CA LYS A 231 18.18 14.07 14.09
C LYS A 231 17.66 14.50 15.47
N GLU A 232 16.34 14.67 15.63
CA GLU A 232 15.71 14.98 16.93
C GLU A 232 16.03 13.91 17.99
N ILE A 233 15.90 12.62 17.62
CA ILE A 233 16.18 11.49 18.51
C ILE A 233 17.66 11.49 18.94
N ARG A 234 18.57 11.66 17.98
CA ARG A 234 20.02 11.66 18.25
C ARG A 234 20.50 12.88 19.05
N ALA A 235 19.82 14.02 18.90
CA ALA A 235 20.13 15.24 19.63
C ALA A 235 19.45 15.32 21.00
N PHE A 236 18.54 14.37 21.29
CA PHE A 236 17.77 14.39 22.53
C PHE A 236 18.68 14.14 23.74
N ASN A 237 18.58 15.03 24.73
CA ASN A 237 19.24 14.87 25.99
C ASN A 237 18.23 14.46 27.08
N PRO A 238 18.29 13.24 27.60
CA PRO A 238 17.41 12.80 28.67
C PRO A 238 17.56 13.64 29.93
N GLN A 239 16.43 14.01 30.53
CA GLN A 239 16.37 14.77 31.78
C GLN A 239 15.62 13.96 32.81
N ASP A 240 16.17 13.84 34.01
CA ASP A 240 15.48 13.23 35.14
C ASP A 240 14.50 14.23 35.75
N TYR A 241 13.39 13.70 36.20
CA TYR A 241 12.39 14.46 36.94
C TYR A 241 11.68 13.54 37.93
N PHE A 242 11.04 14.16 38.92
CA PHE A 242 10.40 13.45 40.01
C PHE A 242 8.88 13.71 39.99
N LEU A 243 8.10 12.65 40.14
CA LEU A 243 6.68 12.70 40.37
C LEU A 243 6.42 12.29 41.83
N ILE A 244 5.55 12.99 42.51
CA ILE A 244 5.13 12.62 43.88
C ILE A 244 3.74 12.07 43.79
N GLU A 245 3.58 10.81 44.22
CA GLU A 245 2.34 10.07 44.22
C GLU A 245 1.97 9.71 45.67
N ALA A 246 0.71 9.96 46.05
CA ALA A 246 0.17 9.55 47.33
C ALA A 246 -0.82 8.39 47.19
N TYR A 247 -0.71 7.41 48.04
CA TYR A 247 -1.58 6.24 48.09
C TYR A 247 -2.63 6.45 49.18
N PHE A 248 -3.77 7.04 48.81
CA PHE A 248 -4.87 7.28 49.71
C PHE A 248 -5.82 6.09 49.79
N VAL A 249 -6.57 6.00 50.91
CA VAL A 249 -7.55 4.97 51.19
C VAL A 249 -8.90 5.64 51.47
N ALA A 250 -9.88 5.34 50.64
CA ALA A 250 -11.21 5.95 50.79
C ALA A 250 -11.98 5.49 52.05
N ASP A 251 -11.68 4.28 52.53
CA ASP A 251 -12.24 3.71 53.79
C ASP A 251 -11.14 2.96 54.53
N SER A 252 -10.95 3.23 55.82
CA SER A 252 -9.96 2.56 56.68
C SER A 252 -10.15 1.03 56.76
N LYS A 253 -11.31 0.52 56.34
CA LYS A 253 -11.64 -0.90 56.25
C LYS A 253 -11.40 -1.51 54.88
N ALA A 254 -10.96 -0.72 53.88
CA ALA A 254 -10.71 -1.21 52.51
C ALA A 254 -9.54 -2.21 52.48
N LYS A 255 -9.68 -3.27 51.68
CA LYS A 255 -8.62 -4.25 51.46
C LYS A 255 -7.45 -3.61 50.73
N GLU A 256 -6.27 -4.19 50.85
CA GLU A 256 -5.01 -3.68 50.23
C GLU A 256 -5.08 -3.44 48.75
N GLU A 257 -5.96 -4.14 48.02
CA GLU A 257 -6.18 -4.04 46.57
C GLU A 257 -6.85 -2.72 46.12
N GLU A 258 -7.36 -1.90 47.02
CA GLU A 258 -8.08 -0.65 46.73
C GLU A 258 -7.24 0.61 46.96
N LYS A 259 -5.90 0.52 46.91
CA LYS A 259 -5.01 1.67 46.97
C LYS A 259 -5.21 2.59 45.77
N LEU A 260 -5.65 3.82 46.03
CA LEU A 260 -5.85 4.82 44.99
C LEU A 260 -4.62 5.73 44.89
N VAL A 261 -4.08 5.82 43.70
CA VAL A 261 -2.88 6.64 43.41
C VAL A 261 -3.32 8.02 42.98
N PHE A 262 -2.93 9.03 43.77
CA PHE A 262 -3.17 10.44 43.51
C PHE A 262 -1.85 11.13 43.16
N ASP A 263 -1.85 11.93 42.12
CA ASP A 263 -0.71 12.74 41.72
C ASP A 263 -0.68 14.08 42.47
N LEU A 264 0.49 14.52 42.95
CA LEU A 264 0.69 15.87 43.48
C LEU A 264 0.56 16.88 42.34
N VAL A 265 -0.42 17.79 42.43
CA VAL A 265 -0.69 18.79 41.38
C VAL A 265 -0.33 20.22 41.80
N ARG A 266 -0.25 20.47 43.14
CA ARG A 266 0.17 21.76 43.68
C ARG A 266 0.88 21.55 45.01
N PHE A 267 1.94 22.33 45.26
CA PHE A 267 2.63 22.41 46.53
C PHE A 267 2.89 23.89 46.88
N LYS A 268 2.45 24.33 48.03
CA LYS A 268 2.33 25.74 48.37
C LYS A 268 1.53 26.46 47.28
N ASP A 269 2.06 27.56 46.77
CA ASP A 269 1.41 28.32 45.67
C ASP A 269 1.82 27.90 44.28
N LYS A 270 2.72 26.89 44.15
CA LYS A 270 3.25 26.43 42.88
C LYS A 270 2.48 25.25 42.35
N LYS A 271 2.09 25.33 41.09
CA LYS A 271 1.55 24.19 40.33
C LYS A 271 2.68 23.23 40.00
N ILE A 272 2.50 21.95 40.32
CA ILE A 272 3.46 20.89 40.01
C ILE A 272 3.03 20.23 38.68
N GLU A 273 3.70 20.62 37.60
CA GLU A 273 3.53 20.00 36.30
C GLU A 273 4.70 19.02 36.02
N LYS A 274 4.58 18.22 34.97
CA LYS A 274 5.68 17.39 34.50
C LYS A 274 6.95 18.25 34.33
N LEU A 275 8.10 17.74 34.75
CA LEU A 275 9.41 18.40 34.67
C LEU A 275 9.61 19.61 35.59
N VAL A 276 8.70 19.91 36.51
CA VAL A 276 8.92 21.00 37.49
C VAL A 276 9.91 20.58 38.57
N LEU A 277 9.82 19.34 39.06
CA LEU A 277 10.72 18.80 40.06
C LEU A 277 11.88 18.06 39.37
N GLN A 278 13.04 18.71 39.24
CA GLN A 278 14.24 18.13 38.61
C GLN A 278 15.33 17.79 39.62
N ASP A 279 15.29 18.38 40.84
CA ASP A 279 16.23 18.08 41.90
C ASP A 279 15.66 17.03 42.85
N LYS A 280 16.43 15.97 43.09
CA LYS A 280 16.10 14.90 44.01
C LYS A 280 15.94 15.41 45.45
N LYS A 281 16.83 16.37 45.90
CA LYS A 281 16.75 16.92 47.25
C LYS A 281 15.47 17.72 47.45
N GLU A 282 15.07 18.54 46.47
CA GLU A 282 13.81 19.29 46.51
C GLU A 282 12.63 18.33 46.64
N ALA A 283 12.63 17.22 45.84
CA ALA A 283 11.58 16.21 45.90
C ALA A 283 11.54 15.48 47.26
N GLU A 284 12.70 15.17 47.86
CA GLU A 284 12.82 14.56 49.19
C GLU A 284 12.37 15.53 50.32
N GLU A 285 12.70 16.82 50.21
CA GLU A 285 12.25 17.86 51.16
C GLU A 285 10.69 18.00 51.11
N ILE A 286 10.13 18.06 49.91
CA ILE A 286 8.67 18.09 49.73
C ILE A 286 8.04 16.83 50.33
N LEU A 287 8.58 15.65 50.05
CA LEU A 287 8.10 14.38 50.59
C LEU A 287 8.07 14.37 52.13
N ALA A 288 9.16 14.87 52.77
CA ALA A 288 9.26 14.94 54.24
C ALA A 288 8.21 15.88 54.87
N ILE A 289 7.76 16.91 54.16
CA ILE A 289 6.69 17.81 54.57
C ILE A 289 5.36 17.10 54.40
N LEU A 290 5.10 16.52 53.24
CA LEU A 290 3.82 15.86 52.89
C LEU A 290 3.49 14.70 53.84
N GLN A 291 4.48 13.95 54.30
CA GLN A 291 4.31 12.85 55.25
C GLN A 291 3.76 13.29 56.64
N LYS A 292 3.79 14.59 56.93
CA LYS A 292 3.30 15.18 58.20
C LYS A 292 1.95 15.86 58.06
N GLU A 293 1.47 16.04 56.81
CA GLU A 293 0.20 16.72 56.58
C GLU A 293 -1.00 15.80 56.86
N LYS A 294 -2.12 16.41 57.20
CA LYS A 294 -3.44 15.78 57.28
C LYS A 294 -4.20 16.15 56.02
N PHE A 295 -4.90 15.16 55.47
CA PHE A 295 -5.56 15.32 54.20
C PHE A 295 -7.07 15.24 54.33
N ARG A 296 -7.77 16.00 53.47
CA ARG A 296 -9.24 15.95 53.32
C ARG A 296 -9.61 16.06 51.85
N VAL A 297 -10.74 15.49 51.49
CA VAL A 297 -11.33 15.67 50.16
C VAL A 297 -11.84 17.11 50.05
N GLU A 298 -11.25 17.90 49.17
CA GLU A 298 -11.60 19.30 48.99
C GLU A 298 -12.74 19.47 47.99
N SER A 299 -12.66 18.80 46.85
CA SER A 299 -13.69 18.92 45.83
C SER A 299 -13.84 17.63 45.01
N ILE A 300 -15.06 17.41 44.55
CA ILE A 300 -15.44 16.30 43.68
C ILE A 300 -16.08 16.88 42.43
N GLN A 301 -15.40 16.80 41.31
CA GLN A 301 -15.90 17.30 40.05
C GLN A 301 -16.33 16.14 39.15
N GLN A 302 -17.59 16.09 38.80
CA GLN A 302 -18.17 15.13 37.88
C GLN A 302 -18.48 15.85 36.56
N LYS A 303 -17.97 15.32 35.45
CA LYS A 303 -18.16 15.90 34.11
C LYS A 303 -18.48 14.80 33.10
N GLU A 304 -19.53 15.03 32.33
CA GLU A 304 -19.82 14.20 31.19
C GLU A 304 -18.86 14.54 30.04
N ARG A 305 -18.32 13.52 29.39
CA ARG A 305 -17.49 13.64 28.18
C ARG A 305 -18.09 12.81 27.07
N VAL A 306 -18.40 13.47 25.96
CA VAL A 306 -18.89 12.83 24.74
C VAL A 306 -17.68 12.49 23.84
N THR A 307 -17.56 11.22 23.48
CA THR A 307 -16.60 10.78 22.48
C THR A 307 -17.35 10.57 21.17
N LYS A 308 -17.01 11.38 20.16
CA LYS A 308 -17.66 11.34 18.85
C LYS A 308 -17.33 10.05 18.10
N SER A 309 -18.32 9.50 17.40
CA SER A 309 -18.09 8.37 16.52
C SER A 309 -17.10 8.74 15.41
N PRO A 310 -16.18 7.84 15.08
CA PRO A 310 -15.16 8.11 14.06
C PRO A 310 -15.79 8.13 12.65
N PRO A 311 -15.25 8.92 11.70
CA PRO A 311 -15.72 8.92 10.31
C PRO A 311 -15.47 7.56 9.64
N PRO A 312 -16.12 7.27 8.50
CA PRO A 312 -15.82 6.11 7.68
C PRO A 312 -14.36 6.19 7.19
N PHE A 313 -13.86 5.11 6.60
CA PHE A 313 -12.47 5.10 6.16
C PHE A 313 -12.25 5.85 4.86
N MET A 314 -11.15 6.60 4.83
CA MET A 314 -10.38 6.98 3.65
C MET A 314 -9.18 6.02 3.51
N THR A 315 -8.47 6.07 2.39
CA THR A 315 -7.27 5.24 2.16
C THR A 315 -6.24 5.37 3.28
N SER A 316 -5.91 6.58 3.68
CA SER A 316 -4.93 6.89 4.74
C SER A 316 -5.34 6.30 6.09
N THR A 317 -6.59 6.54 6.51
CA THR A 317 -7.11 6.07 7.81
C THR A 317 -7.31 4.55 7.83
N LEU A 318 -7.65 3.93 6.69
CA LEU A 318 -7.69 2.47 6.55
C LEU A 318 -6.29 1.86 6.72
N GLN A 319 -5.28 2.42 6.05
CA GLN A 319 -3.90 1.95 6.17
C GLN A 319 -3.37 2.10 7.59
N GLN A 320 -3.61 3.26 8.25
CA GLN A 320 -3.22 3.51 9.63
C GLN A 320 -3.87 2.52 10.59
N THR A 321 -5.19 2.35 10.50
CA THR A 321 -5.94 1.48 11.41
C THR A 321 -5.60 0.01 11.19
N SER A 322 -5.44 -0.43 9.94
CA SER A 322 -5.01 -1.80 9.61
C SER A 322 -3.61 -2.10 10.14
N SER A 323 -2.69 -1.15 10.05
CA SER A 323 -1.35 -1.30 10.62
C SER A 323 -1.37 -1.44 12.14
N ASN A 324 -2.15 -0.61 12.82
CA ASN A 324 -2.23 -0.59 14.28
C ASN A 324 -2.95 -1.83 14.84
N LEU A 325 -4.12 -2.17 14.30
CA LEU A 325 -4.99 -3.23 14.84
C LEU A 325 -4.69 -4.62 14.26
N LEU A 326 -4.40 -4.71 12.95
CA LEU A 326 -4.19 -5.99 12.27
C LEU A 326 -2.72 -6.31 12.03
N GLY A 327 -1.81 -5.35 12.18
CA GLY A 327 -0.39 -5.49 11.86
C GLY A 327 -0.13 -5.63 10.36
N PHE A 328 -1.03 -5.14 9.51
CA PHE A 328 -0.86 -5.18 8.06
C PHE A 328 -0.03 -3.99 7.60
N SER A 329 0.97 -4.22 6.73
CA SER A 329 1.64 -3.11 6.06
C SER A 329 0.68 -2.36 5.13
N PRO A 330 0.93 -1.08 4.79
CA PRO A 330 0.13 -0.33 3.84
C PRO A 330 -0.03 -1.05 2.50
N THR A 331 1.03 -1.64 1.98
CA THR A 331 1.01 -2.42 0.73
C THR A 331 0.10 -3.65 0.84
N LYS A 332 0.16 -4.39 1.95
CA LYS A 332 -0.72 -5.54 2.20
C LYS A 332 -2.17 -5.11 2.31
N THR A 333 -2.45 -4.05 3.05
CA THR A 333 -3.79 -3.46 3.21
C THR A 333 -4.39 -3.13 1.85
N MET A 334 -3.66 -2.40 1.00
CA MET A 334 -4.15 -2.03 -0.33
C MET A 334 -4.33 -3.22 -1.26
N SER A 335 -3.46 -4.22 -1.20
CA SER A 335 -3.60 -5.45 -2.00
C SER A 335 -4.86 -6.25 -1.63
N ILE A 336 -5.22 -6.31 -0.35
CA ILE A 336 -6.43 -6.98 0.13
C ILE A 336 -7.66 -6.14 -0.23
N ALA A 337 -7.62 -4.82 0.00
CA ALA A 337 -8.72 -3.93 -0.34
C ALA A 337 -9.04 -3.97 -1.84
N GLN A 338 -8.02 -4.03 -2.72
CA GLN A 338 -8.18 -4.20 -4.16
C GLN A 338 -8.97 -5.47 -4.50
N LYS A 339 -8.67 -6.60 -3.85
CA LYS A 339 -9.41 -7.85 -4.07
C LYS A 339 -10.86 -7.75 -3.60
N LEU A 340 -11.10 -7.13 -2.44
CA LEU A 340 -12.45 -6.93 -1.91
C LEU A 340 -13.29 -6.03 -2.81
N TYR A 341 -12.68 -5.04 -3.47
CA TYR A 341 -13.31 -4.18 -4.44
C TYR A 341 -13.58 -4.88 -5.78
N GLU A 342 -12.54 -5.53 -6.36
CA GLU A 342 -12.62 -6.12 -7.69
C GLU A 342 -13.56 -7.34 -7.78
N GLY A 343 -13.76 -8.02 -6.67
CA GLY A 343 -14.71 -9.11 -6.54
C GLY A 343 -14.17 -10.35 -5.84
N VAL A 344 -14.94 -10.77 -4.88
CA VAL A 344 -14.75 -12.01 -4.10
C VAL A 344 -15.97 -12.90 -4.26
N LYS A 345 -15.85 -14.16 -3.88
CA LYS A 345 -17.01 -15.06 -3.83
C LYS A 345 -17.94 -14.63 -2.70
N THR A 346 -19.23 -14.57 -3.00
CA THR A 346 -20.32 -14.37 -2.06
C THR A 346 -21.38 -15.45 -2.25
N LYS A 347 -22.43 -15.44 -1.45
CA LYS A 347 -23.58 -16.36 -1.65
C LYS A 347 -24.27 -16.17 -3.00
N ASP A 348 -24.20 -14.96 -3.57
CA ASP A 348 -24.88 -14.58 -4.81
C ASP A 348 -23.93 -14.60 -6.03
N GLY A 349 -22.70 -15.15 -5.87
CA GLY A 349 -21.69 -15.22 -6.92
C GLY A 349 -20.48 -14.31 -6.66
N LEU A 350 -19.80 -13.88 -7.72
CA LEU A 350 -18.70 -12.93 -7.63
C LEU A 350 -19.24 -11.50 -7.53
N ALA A 351 -18.79 -10.73 -6.54
CA ALA A 351 -19.16 -9.33 -6.38
C ALA A 351 -18.07 -8.55 -5.64
N GLY A 352 -17.96 -7.24 -5.91
CA GLY A 352 -17.21 -6.31 -5.07
C GLY A 352 -17.95 -6.09 -3.76
N VAL A 353 -17.27 -6.29 -2.63
CA VAL A 353 -17.89 -6.19 -1.30
C VAL A 353 -17.57 -4.90 -0.57
N ILE A 354 -16.68 -4.06 -1.12
CA ILE A 354 -16.40 -2.71 -0.65
C ILE A 354 -16.43 -1.72 -1.82
N THR A 355 -16.61 -0.43 -1.51
CA THR A 355 -16.43 0.67 -2.46
C THR A 355 -14.96 0.84 -2.83
N TYR A 356 -14.68 1.69 -3.82
CA TYR A 356 -13.33 1.97 -4.29
C TYR A 356 -12.41 2.42 -3.14
N MET A 357 -11.28 1.74 -2.99
CA MET A 357 -10.41 1.90 -1.82
C MET A 357 -9.37 3.01 -1.95
N ARG A 358 -9.20 3.62 -3.13
CA ARG A 358 -8.30 4.77 -3.30
C ARG A 358 -9.13 6.06 -3.27
N THR A 359 -9.44 6.52 -2.09
CA THR A 359 -10.26 7.72 -1.87
C THR A 359 -9.75 8.52 -0.68
N ASP A 360 -9.85 9.81 -0.75
CA ASP A 360 -9.67 10.78 0.31
C ASP A 360 -11.02 11.43 0.72
N SER A 361 -12.13 10.95 0.16
CA SER A 361 -13.47 11.41 0.46
C SER A 361 -14.06 10.70 1.69
N LEU A 362 -14.90 11.42 2.42
CA LEU A 362 -15.74 10.94 3.52
C LEU A 362 -17.23 10.90 3.13
N ASN A 363 -17.55 11.23 1.89
CA ASN A 363 -18.93 11.23 1.39
C ASN A 363 -19.50 9.81 1.40
N ILE A 364 -20.78 9.70 1.67
CA ILE A 364 -21.54 8.45 1.65
C ILE A 364 -22.80 8.67 0.83
N ALA A 365 -23.07 7.81 -0.12
CA ALA A 365 -24.29 7.85 -0.91
C ALA A 365 -25.52 7.76 0.00
N LYS A 366 -26.59 8.49 -0.38
CA LYS A 366 -27.82 8.57 0.42
C LYS A 366 -28.42 7.18 0.69
N GLU A 367 -28.44 6.30 -0.32
CA GLU A 367 -28.94 4.93 -0.18
C GLU A 367 -28.12 4.14 0.85
N ALA A 368 -26.80 4.29 0.85
CA ALA A 368 -25.94 3.61 1.83
C ALA A 368 -26.13 4.15 3.25
N LEU A 369 -26.41 5.46 3.40
CA LEU A 369 -26.80 6.04 4.69
C LEU A 369 -28.12 5.46 5.19
N ASP A 370 -29.13 5.38 4.32
CA ASP A 370 -30.45 4.87 4.68
C ASP A 370 -30.36 3.38 5.07
N ASN A 371 -29.62 2.57 4.30
CA ASN A 371 -29.34 1.16 4.62
C ASN A 371 -28.59 0.98 5.95
N ALA A 372 -27.60 1.84 6.23
CA ALA A 372 -26.86 1.79 7.50
C ALA A 372 -27.78 2.12 8.69
N ARG A 373 -28.66 3.09 8.55
CA ARG A 373 -29.63 3.46 9.59
C ARG A 373 -30.64 2.36 9.85
N GLU A 374 -31.14 1.70 8.79
CA GLU A 374 -32.01 0.54 8.92
C GLU A 374 -31.29 -0.63 9.61
N PHE A 375 -30.04 -0.90 9.23
CA PHE A 375 -29.23 -1.93 9.88
C PHE A 375 -29.02 -1.66 11.37
N ILE A 376 -28.72 -0.40 11.75
CA ILE A 376 -28.55 -0.03 13.16
C ILE A 376 -29.86 -0.22 13.91
N LEU A 377 -30.98 0.22 13.34
CA LEU A 377 -32.28 0.10 13.98
C LEU A 377 -32.69 -1.37 14.22
N THR A 378 -32.49 -2.22 13.22
CA THR A 378 -32.96 -3.61 13.25
C THR A 378 -32.01 -4.57 13.95
N SER A 379 -30.68 -4.37 13.82
CA SER A 379 -29.68 -5.32 14.28
C SER A 379 -28.97 -4.90 15.57
N ILE A 380 -28.95 -3.60 15.90
CA ILE A 380 -28.22 -3.08 17.08
C ILE A 380 -29.22 -2.54 18.11
N GLY A 381 -30.18 -1.73 17.68
CA GLY A 381 -31.23 -1.18 18.50
C GLY A 381 -31.44 0.32 18.30
N LYS A 382 -32.68 0.77 18.60
CA LYS A 382 -33.11 2.17 18.42
C LYS A 382 -32.29 3.15 19.27
N ASP A 383 -31.82 2.73 20.43
CA ASP A 383 -31.03 3.60 21.32
C ASP A 383 -29.69 4.01 20.75
N TYR A 384 -29.13 3.24 19.80
CA TYR A 384 -27.87 3.50 19.14
C TYR A 384 -28.01 4.33 17.86
N LEU A 385 -29.23 4.55 17.38
CA LEU A 385 -29.50 5.31 16.17
C LEU A 385 -29.63 6.81 16.47
N PRO A 386 -28.79 7.68 15.91
CA PRO A 386 -28.94 9.13 16.05
C PRO A 386 -30.18 9.63 15.27
N SER A 387 -30.77 10.76 15.69
CA SER A 387 -31.96 11.33 15.07
C SER A 387 -31.77 11.66 13.58
N LYS A 388 -30.57 12.12 13.22
CA LYS A 388 -30.17 12.43 11.82
C LYS A 388 -28.96 11.59 11.43
N ALA A 389 -28.81 11.32 10.13
CA ALA A 389 -27.59 10.71 9.59
C ALA A 389 -26.38 11.61 9.89
N LYS A 390 -25.26 10.99 10.22
CA LYS A 390 -24.00 11.72 10.45
C LYS A 390 -23.32 11.97 9.10
N ILE A 391 -23.01 13.22 8.85
CA ILE A 391 -22.28 13.67 7.66
C ILE A 391 -20.88 14.08 8.09
N TYR A 392 -19.90 13.66 7.34
CA TYR A 392 -18.49 13.95 7.57
C TYR A 392 -17.92 14.67 6.36
N THR A 393 -17.08 15.66 6.61
CA THR A 393 -16.38 16.42 5.57
C THR A 393 -14.88 16.19 5.71
N ALA A 394 -14.20 15.97 4.58
CA ALA A 394 -12.75 15.87 4.56
C ALA A 394 -12.14 17.25 4.87
N THR A 395 -11.08 17.26 5.68
CA THR A 395 -10.41 18.52 6.06
C THR A 395 -9.44 19.03 5.00
N GLN A 396 -9.04 18.19 4.04
CA GLN A 396 -8.16 18.59 2.95
C GLN A 396 -8.92 19.32 1.86
N LYS A 397 -8.42 20.50 1.46
CA LYS A 397 -8.85 21.18 0.23
C LYS A 397 -8.40 20.32 -0.95
N GLY A 398 -9.31 20.04 -1.90
CA GLY A 398 -9.01 19.21 -3.07
C GLY A 398 -9.29 17.70 -2.89
N ALA A 399 -9.96 17.28 -1.79
CA ALA A 399 -10.56 15.96 -1.75
C ALA A 399 -11.54 15.83 -2.91
N GLN A 400 -11.40 14.76 -3.71
CA GLN A 400 -12.29 14.53 -4.86
C GLN A 400 -13.70 14.24 -4.33
N GLU A 401 -14.55 15.28 -4.28
CA GLU A 401 -15.93 15.19 -3.76
C GLU A 401 -16.79 14.17 -4.50
N ALA A 402 -16.39 13.81 -5.73
CA ALA A 402 -17.07 12.78 -6.52
C ALA A 402 -16.91 11.36 -5.97
N HIS A 403 -15.89 11.10 -5.14
CA HIS A 403 -15.66 9.76 -4.58
C HIS A 403 -16.44 9.54 -3.29
N GLU A 404 -16.73 8.26 -3.01
CA GLU A 404 -17.27 7.83 -1.71
C GLU A 404 -16.17 7.39 -0.76
N ALA A 405 -16.49 7.38 0.55
CA ALA A 405 -15.70 6.74 1.57
C ALA A 405 -15.66 5.21 1.38
N ILE A 406 -14.65 4.56 1.97
CA ILE A 406 -14.53 3.11 1.93
C ILE A 406 -15.57 2.48 2.86
N ARG A 407 -16.53 1.77 2.28
CA ARG A 407 -17.65 1.13 2.97
C ARG A 407 -18.00 -0.24 2.37
N PRO A 408 -18.73 -1.11 3.07
CA PRO A 408 -19.31 -2.29 2.46
C PRO A 408 -20.37 -1.90 1.42
N THR A 409 -20.45 -2.67 0.32
CA THR A 409 -21.46 -2.47 -0.75
C THR A 409 -22.81 -3.06 -0.36
N ASN A 410 -22.82 -4.09 0.49
CA ASN A 410 -24.04 -4.78 0.93
C ASN A 410 -23.96 -5.13 2.42
N LEU A 411 -24.81 -4.52 3.24
CA LEU A 411 -24.84 -4.77 4.67
C LEU A 411 -25.42 -6.13 5.06
N SER A 412 -26.11 -6.83 4.15
CA SER A 412 -26.53 -8.21 4.40
C SER A 412 -25.37 -9.21 4.35
N PHE A 413 -24.23 -8.84 3.74
CA PHE A 413 -23.00 -9.62 3.78
C PHE A 413 -22.20 -9.28 5.03
N THR A 414 -22.78 -9.61 6.21
CA THR A 414 -22.16 -9.33 7.50
C THR A 414 -20.83 -10.09 7.66
N PRO A 415 -19.93 -9.65 8.57
CA PRO A 415 -18.67 -10.37 8.84
C PRO A 415 -18.87 -11.84 9.18
N GLN A 416 -19.96 -12.21 9.82
CA GLN A 416 -20.30 -13.59 10.16
C GLN A 416 -20.59 -14.43 8.90
N ILE A 417 -21.32 -13.86 7.95
CA ILE A 417 -21.59 -14.51 6.66
C ILE A 417 -20.31 -14.54 5.81
N ALA A 418 -19.58 -13.43 5.76
CA ALA A 418 -18.34 -13.29 5.03
C ALA A 418 -17.26 -14.31 5.43
N ALA A 419 -17.26 -14.77 6.69
CA ALA A 419 -16.34 -15.78 7.20
C ALA A 419 -16.40 -17.12 6.43
N GLY A 420 -17.53 -17.44 5.78
CA GLY A 420 -17.68 -18.62 4.93
C GLY A 420 -17.08 -18.47 3.53
N TYR A 421 -16.68 -17.26 3.12
CA TYR A 421 -16.29 -16.95 1.74
C TYR A 421 -14.93 -16.31 1.61
N LEU A 422 -14.51 -15.50 2.60
CA LEU A 422 -13.28 -14.73 2.58
C LEU A 422 -12.14 -15.49 3.27
N SER A 423 -10.92 -15.31 2.79
CA SER A 423 -9.73 -15.75 3.51
C SER A 423 -9.59 -14.98 4.83
N ASN A 424 -8.79 -15.50 5.77
CA ASN A 424 -8.60 -14.90 7.09
C ASN A 424 -8.17 -13.41 7.03
N ASP A 425 -7.24 -13.08 6.14
CA ASP A 425 -6.77 -11.69 6.00
C ASP A 425 -7.83 -10.79 5.34
N GLU A 426 -8.54 -11.28 4.32
CA GLU A 426 -9.66 -10.57 3.69
C GLU A 426 -10.79 -10.35 4.69
N LEU A 427 -11.15 -11.36 5.48
CA LEU A 427 -12.18 -11.25 6.51
C LEU A 427 -11.81 -10.21 7.59
N LYS A 428 -10.55 -10.20 8.06
CA LYS A 428 -10.09 -9.21 9.04
C LYS A 428 -10.24 -7.79 8.51
N LEU A 429 -9.80 -7.53 7.28
CA LEU A 429 -9.88 -6.20 6.69
C LEU A 429 -11.34 -5.82 6.40
N TYR A 430 -12.14 -6.74 5.87
CA TYR A 430 -13.56 -6.52 5.62
C TYR A 430 -14.33 -6.20 6.92
N THR A 431 -14.09 -6.98 7.98
CA THR A 431 -14.68 -6.74 9.29
C THR A 431 -14.33 -5.35 9.84
N LEU A 432 -13.07 -4.93 9.67
CA LEU A 432 -12.63 -3.60 10.07
C LEU A 432 -13.39 -2.50 9.32
N ILE A 433 -13.55 -2.64 8.00
CA ILE A 433 -14.28 -1.69 7.15
C ILE A 433 -15.77 -1.68 7.51
N PHE A 434 -16.38 -2.85 7.63
CA PHE A 434 -17.80 -3.00 7.99
C PHE A 434 -18.13 -2.35 9.33
N ASN A 435 -17.37 -2.71 10.36
CA ASN A 435 -17.58 -2.19 11.71
C ASN A 435 -17.37 -0.68 11.79
N ARG A 436 -16.37 -0.16 11.10
CA ARG A 436 -16.08 1.28 11.05
C ARG A 436 -17.20 2.05 10.36
N PHE A 437 -17.73 1.54 9.26
CA PHE A 437 -18.83 2.16 8.55
C PHE A 437 -20.10 2.23 9.40
N ILE A 438 -20.50 1.12 10.01
CA ILE A 438 -21.67 1.11 10.90
C ILE A 438 -21.45 2.04 12.11
N ALA A 439 -20.29 1.95 12.77
CA ALA A 439 -19.95 2.79 13.92
C ALA A 439 -20.00 4.29 13.57
N SER A 440 -19.62 4.67 12.33
CA SER A 440 -19.68 6.06 11.88
C SER A 440 -21.10 6.63 11.91
N GLN A 441 -22.13 5.80 11.73
CA GLN A 441 -23.53 6.21 11.74
C GLN A 441 -24.25 5.96 13.07
N MET A 442 -23.53 5.52 14.13
CA MET A 442 -24.08 5.30 15.47
C MET A 442 -23.97 6.54 16.35
N LYS A 443 -24.74 6.57 17.44
CA LYS A 443 -24.60 7.60 18.48
C LYS A 443 -23.20 7.61 19.08
N ASP A 444 -22.80 8.76 19.58
CA ASP A 444 -21.55 8.98 20.30
C ASP A 444 -21.55 8.21 21.61
N ALA A 445 -20.36 7.87 22.10
CA ALA A 445 -20.21 7.28 23.42
C ALA A 445 -20.15 8.37 24.51
N ILE A 446 -20.70 8.06 25.66
CA ILE A 446 -20.77 8.98 26.81
C ILE A 446 -19.96 8.39 27.94
N PHE A 447 -19.00 9.12 28.42
CA PHE A 447 -18.22 8.83 29.61
C PHE A 447 -18.51 9.84 30.68
N GLU A 448 -18.53 9.36 31.90
CA GLU A 448 -18.50 10.18 33.09
C GLU A 448 -17.05 10.22 33.61
N SER A 449 -16.51 11.41 33.79
CA SER A 449 -15.17 11.64 34.37
C SER A 449 -15.38 12.19 35.77
N LEU A 450 -14.87 11.47 36.76
CA LEU A 450 -14.88 11.88 38.17
C LEU A 450 -13.49 12.32 38.57
N SER A 451 -13.32 13.57 38.96
CA SER A 451 -12.06 14.13 39.42
C SER A 451 -12.15 14.50 40.90
N VAL A 452 -11.32 13.89 41.71
CA VAL A 452 -11.30 14.11 43.16
C VAL A 452 -10.02 14.84 43.52
N SER A 453 -10.16 15.99 44.19
CA SER A 453 -9.05 16.79 44.73
C SER A 453 -8.97 16.59 46.23
N VAL A 454 -7.79 16.27 46.70
CA VAL A 454 -7.47 16.07 48.14
C VAL A 454 -6.49 17.15 48.55
N MET A 455 -6.82 17.89 49.60
CA MET A 455 -6.04 19.02 50.09
C MET A 455 -5.37 18.66 51.40
N GLY A 456 -4.07 18.91 51.50
CA GLY A 456 -3.29 19.05 52.73
C GLY A 456 -3.20 20.49 53.18
N GLU A 457 -2.30 20.81 54.12
CA GLU A 457 -2.04 22.20 54.55
C GLU A 457 -1.37 23.02 53.45
N LEU A 458 -0.39 22.44 52.77
CA LEU A 458 0.40 23.07 51.72
C LEU A 458 0.29 22.42 50.36
N SER A 459 -0.43 21.29 50.25
CA SER A 459 -0.43 20.44 49.10
C SER A 459 -1.80 20.15 48.55
N GLU A 460 -1.91 19.90 47.23
CA GLU A 460 -3.09 19.38 46.56
C GLU A 460 -2.73 18.16 45.73
N PHE A 461 -3.43 17.07 46.00
CA PHE A 461 -3.35 15.84 45.24
C PHE A 461 -4.62 15.61 44.43
N LYS A 462 -4.51 14.98 43.27
CA LYS A 462 -5.63 14.75 42.36
C LYS A 462 -5.65 13.35 41.78
N ILE A 463 -6.80 12.75 41.70
CA ILE A 463 -7.08 11.54 40.95
C ILE A 463 -8.21 11.79 39.96
N THR A 464 -8.13 11.16 38.78
CA THR A 464 -9.25 11.18 37.83
C THR A 464 -9.64 9.75 37.48
N GLY A 465 -10.92 9.43 37.70
CA GLY A 465 -11.57 8.22 37.26
C GLY A 465 -12.39 8.44 35.99
N ARG A 466 -12.77 7.36 35.37
CA ARG A 466 -13.62 7.36 34.16
C ARG A 466 -14.53 6.14 34.19
N ARG A 467 -15.80 6.34 33.87
CA ARG A 467 -16.79 5.29 33.69
C ARG A 467 -17.53 5.46 32.37
N LEU A 468 -17.69 4.38 31.63
CA LEU A 468 -18.52 4.36 30.44
C LEU A 468 -19.99 4.33 30.83
N VAL A 469 -20.75 5.38 30.51
CA VAL A 469 -22.19 5.51 30.80
C VAL A 469 -23.03 4.98 29.65
N PHE A 470 -22.65 5.34 28.41
CA PHE A 470 -23.29 4.84 27.20
C PHE A 470 -22.21 4.47 26.17
N ASP A 471 -22.22 3.21 25.74
CA ASP A 471 -21.17 2.68 24.89
C ASP A 471 -21.25 3.19 23.42
N GLY A 472 -22.44 3.63 22.95
CA GLY A 472 -22.61 4.21 21.63
C GLY A 472 -21.97 3.34 20.55
N PHE A 473 -21.12 3.93 19.72
CA PHE A 473 -20.41 3.24 18.63
C PHE A 473 -19.41 2.17 19.14
N TYR A 474 -18.96 2.21 20.38
CA TYR A 474 -18.10 1.17 20.95
C TYR A 474 -18.80 -0.20 21.06
N LYS A 475 -20.12 -0.24 20.97
CA LYS A 475 -20.89 -1.49 20.86
C LYS A 475 -20.38 -2.38 19.72
N ILE A 476 -19.94 -1.76 18.63
CA ILE A 476 -19.42 -2.43 17.42
C ILE A 476 -17.90 -2.47 17.43
N LEU A 477 -17.24 -1.33 17.74
CA LEU A 477 -15.77 -1.24 17.66
C LEU A 477 -15.08 -1.84 18.88
N GLY A 478 -15.77 -2.05 19.97
CA GLY A 478 -15.19 -2.39 21.25
C GLY A 478 -14.56 -1.18 21.93
N ASN A 479 -14.56 -1.17 23.24
CA ASN A 479 -13.83 -0.19 24.05
C ASN A 479 -12.52 -0.83 24.52
N ALA A 480 -11.39 -0.34 24.01
CA ALA A 480 -10.06 -0.80 24.41
C ALA A 480 -9.64 -0.26 25.78
N ASP A 481 -10.22 0.86 26.18
CA ASP A 481 -9.90 1.51 27.45
C ASP A 481 -10.74 0.88 28.58
N LYS A 482 -10.06 0.48 29.64
CA LYS A 482 -10.73 0.01 30.85
C LYS A 482 -11.29 1.19 31.64
N ASP A 483 -12.45 0.99 32.23
CA ASP A 483 -12.96 1.94 33.21
C ASP A 483 -12.03 2.01 34.44
N LYS A 484 -11.74 3.23 34.88
CA LYS A 484 -11.06 3.51 36.15
C LYS A 484 -12.13 4.00 37.12
N LEU A 485 -12.76 3.06 37.78
CA LEU A 485 -13.78 3.39 38.77
C LEU A 485 -13.13 3.93 40.03
N LEU A 486 -13.69 5.01 40.59
CA LEU A 486 -13.30 5.53 41.88
C LEU A 486 -14.42 5.21 42.88
N PRO A 487 -14.07 4.94 44.14
CA PRO A 487 -15.07 4.80 45.20
C PRO A 487 -15.80 6.12 45.43
N GLN A 488 -16.89 6.07 46.22
CA GLN A 488 -17.61 7.26 46.58
C GLN A 488 -16.83 8.07 47.63
N PHE A 489 -16.56 9.32 47.32
CA PHE A 489 -16.00 10.30 48.23
C PHE A 489 -17.06 11.31 48.66
N LYS A 490 -16.83 11.99 49.80
CA LYS A 490 -17.63 13.13 50.26
C LYS A 490 -16.72 14.32 50.46
N GLU A 491 -17.12 15.49 50.01
CA GLU A 491 -16.40 16.73 50.27
C GLU A 491 -16.29 16.97 51.79
N GLY A 492 -15.11 17.43 52.23
CA GLY A 492 -14.78 17.57 53.63
C GLY A 492 -14.39 16.27 54.35
N GLN A 493 -14.51 15.10 53.71
CA GLN A 493 -14.12 13.82 54.31
C GLN A 493 -12.60 13.81 54.58
N ALA A 494 -12.21 13.47 55.83
CA ALA A 494 -10.83 13.18 56.15
C ALA A 494 -10.42 11.89 55.41
N ILE A 495 -9.21 11.89 54.86
CA ILE A 495 -8.67 10.75 54.09
C ILE A 495 -7.25 10.45 54.60
N ASP A 496 -7.00 9.19 54.89
CA ASP A 496 -5.70 8.73 55.34
C ASP A 496 -4.87 8.25 54.18
N PHE A 497 -3.57 8.55 54.20
CA PHE A 497 -2.62 7.98 53.26
C PHE A 497 -1.91 6.79 53.91
N LYS A 498 -1.62 5.75 53.07
CA LYS A 498 -0.77 4.62 53.46
C LYS A 498 0.68 4.87 53.17
N ASP A 499 0.93 5.61 52.08
CA ASP A 499 2.26 5.90 51.61
C ASP A 499 2.27 7.13 50.70
N ILE A 500 3.36 7.87 50.69
CA ILE A 500 3.63 8.95 49.72
C ILE A 500 5.04 8.70 49.20
N GLN A 501 5.20 8.62 47.89
CA GLN A 501 6.43 8.25 47.23
C GLN A 501 6.89 9.31 46.25
N SER A 502 8.20 9.52 46.14
CA SER A 502 8.84 10.23 45.05
C SER A 502 9.33 9.23 44.00
N ILE A 503 8.83 9.32 42.79
CA ILE A 503 9.15 8.41 41.69
C ILE A 503 10.01 9.15 40.69
N GLN A 504 11.25 8.71 40.56
CA GLN A 504 12.18 9.23 39.54
C GLN A 504 11.75 8.69 38.17
N LYS A 505 11.65 9.56 37.20
CA LYS A 505 11.42 9.27 35.78
C LYS A 505 12.41 10.05 34.94
N THR A 506 12.73 9.51 33.78
CA THR A 506 13.59 10.18 32.80
C THR A 506 12.76 10.48 31.54
N THR A 507 12.97 11.63 30.94
CA THR A 507 12.32 11.95 29.66
C THR A 507 12.83 11.03 28.57
N GLU A 508 11.95 10.65 27.67
CA GLU A 508 12.26 9.79 26.52
C GLU A 508 12.29 10.61 25.23
N PRO A 509 13.15 10.27 24.25
CA PRO A 509 13.14 10.91 22.96
C PRO A 509 11.82 10.68 22.25
N PRO A 510 11.45 11.51 21.23
CA PRO A 510 10.31 11.23 20.43
C PRO A 510 10.48 9.86 19.72
N PRO A 511 9.42 9.06 19.60
CA PRO A 511 9.53 7.74 18.98
C PRO A 511 9.84 7.84 17.49
N HIS A 512 10.53 6.83 16.94
CA HIS A 512 10.63 6.65 15.49
C HIS A 512 9.25 6.54 14.86
N TYR A 513 9.14 6.97 13.61
CA TYR A 513 7.90 6.79 12.87
C TYR A 513 7.60 5.31 12.62
N SER A 514 6.36 4.92 12.83
CA SER A 514 5.80 3.71 12.21
C SER A 514 5.33 4.03 10.79
N GLU A 515 5.07 2.99 9.96
CA GLU A 515 4.46 3.18 8.64
C GLU A 515 3.14 3.98 8.75
N ALA A 516 2.30 3.66 9.73
CA ALA A 516 1.05 4.37 10.01
C ALA A 516 1.28 5.84 10.42
N GLY A 517 2.26 6.09 11.29
CA GLY A 517 2.62 7.43 11.72
C GLY A 517 3.12 8.30 10.58
N LEU A 518 3.96 7.74 9.69
CA LEU A 518 4.43 8.46 8.51
C LEU A 518 3.28 8.80 7.55
N ILE A 519 2.35 7.86 7.29
CA ILE A 519 1.16 8.14 6.45
C ILE A 519 0.33 9.27 7.04
N LYS A 520 0.09 9.25 8.36
CA LYS A 520 -0.65 10.31 9.04
C LYS A 520 0.02 11.67 8.88
N THR A 521 1.33 11.73 9.00
CA THR A 521 2.11 12.98 8.82
C THR A 521 2.09 13.45 7.38
N LEU A 522 2.28 12.56 6.40
CA LEU A 522 2.21 12.90 4.98
C LEU A 522 0.82 13.46 4.61
N GLU A 523 -0.24 12.81 5.08
CA GLU A 523 -1.62 13.27 4.91
C GLU A 523 -1.82 14.67 5.51
N SER A 524 -1.43 14.87 6.77
CA SER A 524 -1.61 16.16 7.46
C SER A 524 -0.85 17.32 6.80
N LEU A 525 0.26 17.02 6.13
CA LEU A 525 1.07 17.98 5.37
C LEU A 525 0.62 18.13 3.91
N GLY A 526 -0.37 17.36 3.44
CA GLY A 526 -0.83 17.38 2.05
C GLY A 526 0.14 16.74 1.05
N ILE A 527 1.12 15.96 1.52
CA ILE A 527 2.16 15.33 0.70
C ILE A 527 1.68 13.96 0.22
N GLY A 528 1.63 13.77 -1.08
CA GLY A 528 1.15 12.54 -1.69
C GLY A 528 -0.39 12.48 -1.77
N ARG A 529 -0.88 11.35 -2.26
CA ARG A 529 -2.32 11.07 -2.48
C ARG A 529 -2.57 9.58 -2.20
N PRO A 530 -3.82 9.10 -2.14
CA PRO A 530 -4.16 7.69 -1.88
C PRO A 530 -3.35 6.66 -2.66
N SER A 531 -3.00 6.98 -3.91
CA SER A 531 -2.20 6.10 -4.77
C SER A 531 -0.70 6.06 -4.43
N THR A 532 -0.16 7.02 -3.65
CA THR A 532 1.30 7.17 -3.44
C THR A 532 1.79 6.82 -2.05
N TYR A 533 0.95 6.78 -1.02
CA TYR A 533 1.41 6.53 0.36
C TYR A 533 2.16 5.19 0.49
N ALA A 534 1.51 4.09 0.17
CA ALA A 534 2.12 2.76 0.27
C ALA A 534 3.34 2.56 -0.66
N PRO A 535 3.32 2.99 -1.94
CA PRO A 535 4.50 2.93 -2.81
C PRO A 535 5.68 3.74 -2.30
N THR A 536 5.46 4.93 -1.72
CA THR A 536 6.53 5.77 -1.18
C THR A 536 7.27 5.07 -0.05
N ILE A 537 6.54 4.53 0.94
CA ILE A 537 7.17 3.80 2.06
C ILE A 537 7.95 2.60 1.53
N ARG A 538 7.37 1.85 0.60
CA ARG A 538 8.03 0.69 0.01
C ARG A 538 9.32 1.06 -0.70
N ILE A 539 9.35 2.15 -1.48
CA ILE A 539 10.56 2.62 -2.17
C ILE A 539 11.64 3.00 -1.16
N LEU A 540 11.31 3.65 -0.05
CA LEU A 540 12.29 4.00 1.00
C LEU A 540 12.95 2.76 1.58
N ILE A 541 12.19 1.69 1.82
CA ILE A 541 12.70 0.40 2.31
C ILE A 541 13.52 -0.31 1.23
N ASP A 542 12.97 -0.44 0.00
CA ASP A 542 13.63 -1.14 -1.11
C ASP A 542 14.97 -0.47 -1.50
N ARG A 543 15.09 0.85 -1.32
CA ARG A 543 16.32 1.63 -1.53
C ARG A 543 17.26 1.62 -0.34
N LYS A 544 16.89 0.97 0.75
CA LYS A 544 17.67 0.91 1.99
C LYS A 544 17.97 2.28 2.59
N TYR A 545 17.06 3.21 2.44
CA TYR A 545 17.11 4.49 3.15
C TYR A 545 16.63 4.33 4.59
N VAL A 546 15.70 3.40 4.78
CA VAL A 546 15.18 3.00 6.08
C VAL A 546 15.08 1.47 6.15
N GLU A 547 15.14 0.95 7.36
CA GLU A 547 14.86 -0.45 7.68
C GLU A 547 13.67 -0.51 8.62
N LEU A 548 12.86 -1.56 8.48
CA LEU A 548 11.68 -1.77 9.33
C LEU A 548 12.07 -2.69 10.49
N GLU A 549 12.19 -2.12 11.70
CA GLU A 549 12.48 -2.86 12.93
C GLU A 549 11.33 -2.67 13.93
N LYS A 550 10.76 -3.77 14.44
CA LYS A 550 9.66 -3.75 15.44
C LYS A 550 8.52 -2.78 15.06
N LYS A 551 8.16 -2.73 13.76
CA LYS A 551 7.17 -1.80 13.16
C LYS A 551 7.61 -0.32 13.13
N GLN A 552 8.85 0.00 13.40
CA GLN A 552 9.43 1.35 13.32
C GLN A 552 10.35 1.47 12.11
N LEU A 553 10.36 2.64 11.48
CA LEU A 553 11.20 2.99 10.33
C LEU A 553 12.50 3.59 10.86
N ILE A 554 13.57 2.81 10.83
CA ILE A 554 14.92 3.22 11.31
C ILE A 554 15.72 3.77 10.13
N VAL A 555 16.13 5.01 10.25
CA VAL A 555 16.87 5.72 9.19
C VAL A 555 18.31 5.22 9.11
N GLN A 556 18.76 4.93 7.88
CA GLN A 556 20.12 4.47 7.60
C GLN A 556 21.04 5.67 7.27
N ASP A 557 22.36 5.54 7.50
CA ASP A 557 23.33 6.63 7.29
C ASP A 557 23.33 7.20 5.86
N ILE A 558 23.07 6.36 4.87
CA ILE A 558 22.97 6.81 3.48
C ILE A 558 21.85 7.83 3.25
N ALA A 559 20.79 7.78 4.04
CA ALA A 559 19.67 8.72 3.95
C ALA A 559 20.08 10.13 4.36
N PHE A 560 20.92 10.25 5.40
CA PHE A 560 21.46 11.56 5.83
C PHE A 560 22.29 12.22 4.72
N ASN A 561 23.15 11.45 4.05
CA ASN A 561 23.97 11.97 2.95
C ASN A 561 23.10 12.42 1.77
N VAL A 562 22.04 11.66 1.45
CA VAL A 562 21.11 12.01 0.38
C VAL A 562 20.35 13.28 0.75
N ILE A 563 19.78 13.36 1.95
CA ILE A 563 19.02 14.54 2.39
C ILE A 563 19.92 15.76 2.49
N ALA A 564 21.11 15.67 3.06
CA ALA A 564 22.05 16.78 3.16
C ALA A 564 22.41 17.35 1.77
N MET A 565 22.65 16.48 0.78
CA MET A 565 22.90 16.92 -0.60
C MET A 565 21.67 17.61 -1.21
N LEU A 566 20.48 17.08 -0.95
CA LEU A 566 19.23 17.65 -1.48
C LEU A 566 18.91 18.99 -0.81
N GLU A 567 19.03 19.10 0.50
CA GLU A 567 18.86 20.35 1.27
C GLU A 567 19.79 21.46 0.77
N ALA A 568 21.05 21.13 0.51
CA ALA A 568 22.05 22.12 0.08
C ALA A 568 21.87 22.60 -1.38
N ASN A 569 21.24 21.82 -2.26
CA ASN A 569 21.24 22.11 -3.70
C ASN A 569 19.84 22.08 -4.35
N PHE A 570 18.85 21.46 -3.73
CA PHE A 570 17.51 21.20 -4.24
C PHE A 570 16.50 21.28 -3.10
N GLU A 571 16.54 22.35 -2.33
CA GLU A 571 15.72 22.52 -1.13
C GLU A 571 14.23 22.31 -1.40
N GLU A 572 13.74 22.79 -2.54
CA GLU A 572 12.34 22.65 -2.94
C GLU A 572 11.87 21.17 -3.07
N ILE A 573 12.79 20.26 -3.43
CA ILE A 573 12.44 18.82 -3.59
C ILE A 573 12.20 18.13 -2.25
N VAL A 574 12.79 18.65 -1.18
CA VAL A 574 12.62 18.12 0.17
C VAL A 574 11.65 18.94 1.00
N ASP A 575 11.29 20.15 0.54
CA ASP A 575 10.33 21.00 1.20
C ASP A 575 8.91 20.42 1.15
N SER A 576 8.27 20.34 2.32
CA SER A 576 6.93 19.81 2.48
C SER A 576 5.86 20.73 1.86
N GLY A 577 6.02 22.04 2.02
CA GLY A 577 5.09 23.04 1.49
C GLY A 577 5.10 23.07 -0.03
N PHE A 578 6.28 23.00 -0.64
CA PHE A 578 6.40 22.92 -2.09
C PHE A 578 5.75 21.65 -2.65
N SER A 579 6.00 20.49 -2.02
CA SER A 579 5.39 19.23 -2.45
C SER A 579 3.87 19.27 -2.36
N ALA A 580 3.32 19.84 -1.30
CA ALA A 580 1.88 20.01 -1.12
C ALA A 580 1.26 21.01 -2.14
N ALA A 581 1.92 22.15 -2.37
CA ALA A 581 1.48 23.14 -3.36
C ALA A 581 1.42 22.54 -4.77
N LEU A 582 2.40 21.72 -5.12
CA LEU A 582 2.44 21.07 -6.43
C LEU A 582 1.35 19.99 -6.58
N GLU A 583 1.03 19.23 -5.50
CA GLU A 583 -0.13 18.33 -5.51
C GLU A 583 -1.45 19.11 -5.71
N SER A 584 -1.59 20.29 -5.08
CA SER A 584 -2.76 21.14 -5.30
C SER A 584 -2.85 21.68 -6.74
N LYS A 585 -1.71 22.07 -7.36
CA LYS A 585 -1.70 22.46 -8.77
C LYS A 585 -2.12 21.30 -9.69
N LEU A 586 -1.72 20.07 -9.39
CA LEU A 586 -2.18 18.90 -10.13
C LEU A 586 -3.68 18.61 -9.93
N ASP A 587 -4.24 18.95 -8.77
CA ASP A 587 -5.68 18.89 -8.55
C ASP A 587 -6.40 19.99 -9.36
N ASP A 588 -5.87 21.20 -9.39
CA ASP A 588 -6.40 22.31 -10.19
C ASP A 588 -6.37 22.05 -11.72
N ILE A 589 -5.35 21.30 -12.22
CA ILE A 589 -5.36 20.82 -13.61
C ILE A 589 -6.54 19.87 -13.85
N ALA A 590 -6.80 18.92 -12.94
CA ALA A 590 -7.90 17.97 -13.08
C ALA A 590 -9.29 18.62 -13.01
N GLU A 591 -9.37 19.83 -12.47
CA GLU A 591 -10.58 20.66 -12.39
C GLU A 591 -10.65 21.73 -13.49
N ASN A 592 -9.76 21.66 -14.50
CA ASN A 592 -9.66 22.61 -15.62
C ASN A 592 -9.44 24.09 -15.19
N LYS A 593 -8.66 24.30 -14.11
CA LYS A 593 -8.31 25.63 -13.60
C LYS A 593 -6.92 26.09 -14.04
N LEU A 594 -6.03 25.14 -14.37
CA LEU A 594 -4.65 25.39 -14.77
C LEU A 594 -4.27 24.56 -15.99
N GLU A 595 -3.47 25.13 -16.86
CA GLU A 595 -2.87 24.44 -17.99
C GLU A 595 -1.66 23.58 -17.55
N TRP A 596 -1.67 22.30 -17.91
CA TRP A 596 -0.69 21.33 -17.43
C TRP A 596 0.75 21.62 -17.90
N GLU A 597 0.94 22.15 -19.12
CA GLU A 597 2.28 22.47 -19.63
C GLU A 597 2.88 23.70 -18.94
N GLU A 598 2.05 24.69 -18.59
CA GLU A 598 2.49 25.86 -17.83
C GLU A 598 2.98 25.46 -16.44
N VAL A 599 2.23 24.60 -15.74
CA VAL A 599 2.63 24.07 -14.41
C VAL A 599 3.93 23.29 -14.50
N LEU A 600 4.10 22.47 -15.57
CA LEU A 600 5.36 21.73 -15.77
C LEU A 600 6.52 22.65 -16.10
N TRP A 601 6.31 23.71 -16.91
CA TRP A 601 7.37 24.64 -17.30
C TRP A 601 7.86 25.47 -16.13
N GLU A 602 6.95 25.98 -15.32
CA GLU A 602 7.27 26.73 -14.08
C GLU A 602 8.21 25.92 -13.15
N PHE A 603 8.01 24.62 -13.08
CA PHE A 603 8.88 23.73 -12.31
C PHE A 603 10.18 23.41 -13.08
N TYR A 604 10.07 23.06 -14.37
CA TYR A 604 11.18 22.48 -15.14
C TYR A 604 12.36 23.44 -15.31
N GLU A 605 12.10 24.68 -15.67
CA GLU A 605 13.14 25.67 -16.01
C GLU A 605 14.12 25.89 -14.85
N PRO A 606 13.72 26.25 -13.63
CA PRO A 606 14.66 26.41 -12.52
C PRO A 606 15.28 25.09 -12.06
N PHE A 607 14.54 23.99 -12.16
CA PHE A 607 15.04 22.68 -11.78
C PHE A 607 16.18 22.19 -12.68
N ILE A 608 16.07 22.31 -14.00
CA ILE A 608 17.11 21.86 -14.95
C ILE A 608 18.38 22.71 -14.85
N GLU A 609 18.24 24.00 -14.54
CA GLU A 609 19.36 24.90 -14.28
C GLU A 609 20.16 24.42 -13.07
N LYS A 610 19.47 24.13 -11.95
CA LYS A 610 20.10 23.58 -10.73
C LYS A 610 20.76 22.23 -10.98
N ILE A 611 20.12 21.32 -11.74
CA ILE A 611 20.74 20.03 -12.15
C ILE A 611 22.01 20.24 -12.95
N THR A 612 22.00 21.21 -13.87
CA THR A 612 23.16 21.49 -14.75
C THR A 612 24.31 22.08 -13.94
N LYS A 613 24.06 23.04 -13.08
CA LYS A 613 25.03 23.59 -12.13
C LYS A 613 25.57 22.52 -11.17
N GLY A 614 24.68 21.69 -10.60
CA GLY A 614 25.03 20.66 -9.62
C GLY A 614 25.93 19.54 -10.19
N LYS A 615 25.91 19.28 -11.50
CA LYS A 615 26.85 18.32 -12.10
C LYS A 615 28.31 18.73 -11.95
N THR A 616 28.60 20.02 -11.96
CA THR A 616 29.96 20.57 -11.84
C THR A 616 30.28 21.02 -10.41
N SER A 617 29.36 21.70 -9.72
CA SER A 617 29.60 22.31 -8.42
C SER A 617 29.56 21.32 -7.25
N ILE A 618 28.72 20.28 -7.32
CA ILE A 618 28.60 19.33 -6.20
C ILE A 618 29.82 18.40 -6.19
N GLU A 619 30.52 18.36 -5.07
CA GLU A 619 31.61 17.44 -4.85
C GLU A 619 31.12 15.99 -4.72
N SER A 620 31.96 15.05 -5.17
CA SER A 620 31.63 13.62 -5.07
C SER A 620 31.82 13.14 -3.63
N GLN A 621 30.72 12.74 -2.99
CA GLN A 621 30.71 12.13 -1.65
C GLN A 621 30.84 10.60 -1.69
N LYS A 622 31.31 10.03 -2.82
CA LYS A 622 31.52 8.59 -2.88
C LYS A 622 32.56 8.20 -1.84
N VAL A 623 32.10 7.51 -0.80
CA VAL A 623 32.98 6.98 0.23
C VAL A 623 33.95 6.01 -0.43
N MET A 624 35.19 6.46 -0.63
CA MET A 624 36.29 5.61 -1.01
C MET A 624 36.86 5.05 0.28
N LYS A 625 36.66 3.76 0.53
CA LYS A 625 37.29 3.11 1.68
C LYS A 625 38.78 2.96 1.36
N PRO A 626 39.68 3.61 2.09
CA PRO A 626 41.11 3.41 1.87
C PRO A 626 41.47 1.95 2.20
N THR A 627 42.38 1.38 1.42
CA THR A 627 42.88 0.02 1.65
C THR A 627 44.15 0.00 2.49
N GLY A 628 44.77 1.18 2.76
CA GLY A 628 46.07 1.31 3.38
C GLY A 628 47.24 0.96 2.47
N GLU A 629 46.95 0.60 1.20
CA GLU A 629 47.99 0.26 0.21
C GLU A 629 48.24 1.43 -0.75
N LEU A 630 49.45 1.59 -1.23
CA LEU A 630 49.82 2.61 -2.21
C LEU A 630 49.72 2.06 -3.63
N CYS A 631 49.33 2.92 -4.57
CA CYS A 631 49.25 2.61 -5.98
C CYS A 631 50.65 2.42 -6.59
N PRO A 632 50.96 1.28 -7.21
CA PRO A 632 52.28 1.02 -7.80
C PRO A 632 52.61 1.91 -8.98
N GLU A 633 51.64 2.56 -9.63
CA GLU A 633 51.84 3.42 -10.79
C GLU A 633 52.08 4.89 -10.43
N CYS A 634 51.51 5.42 -9.34
CA CYS A 634 51.56 6.85 -9.03
C CYS A 634 51.77 7.16 -7.56
N GLY A 635 51.91 6.17 -6.67
CA GLY A 635 52.17 6.37 -5.24
C GLY A 635 50.98 6.85 -4.42
N ASN A 636 49.82 7.16 -5.03
CA ASN A 636 48.62 7.55 -4.28
C ASN A 636 47.95 6.33 -3.65
N GLU A 637 47.14 6.55 -2.63
CA GLU A 637 46.44 5.48 -1.91
C GLU A 637 45.49 4.69 -2.82
N LEU A 638 45.41 3.38 -2.60
CA LEU A 638 44.39 2.53 -3.24
C LEU A 638 43.10 2.54 -2.43
N VAL A 639 41.97 2.61 -3.12
CA VAL A 639 40.63 2.73 -2.53
C VAL A 639 39.70 1.68 -3.10
N ILE A 640 38.80 1.16 -2.25
CA ILE A 640 37.71 0.28 -2.68
C ILE A 640 36.62 1.14 -3.33
N ARG A 641 36.25 0.80 -4.56
CA ARG A 641 35.15 1.43 -5.32
C ARG A 641 34.11 0.40 -5.70
N ASN A 642 32.86 0.80 -5.71
CA ASN A 642 31.76 -0.03 -6.21
C ASN A 642 31.62 0.08 -7.73
N GLY A 643 31.86 -1.03 -8.45
CA GLY A 643 31.73 -1.13 -9.90
C GLY A 643 30.41 -1.81 -10.34
N ARG A 644 30.27 -1.97 -11.69
CA ARG A 644 29.10 -2.69 -12.25
C ARG A 644 29.04 -4.17 -11.86
N TYR A 645 30.18 -4.74 -11.50
CA TYR A 645 30.34 -6.18 -11.22
C TYR A 645 30.72 -6.48 -9.77
N GLY A 646 30.61 -5.48 -8.88
CA GLY A 646 30.97 -5.58 -7.46
C GLY A 646 32.03 -4.57 -7.05
N GLU A 647 32.56 -4.71 -5.83
CA GLU A 647 33.64 -3.89 -5.31
C GLU A 647 34.95 -4.23 -6.05
N PHE A 648 35.77 -3.21 -6.29
CA PHE A 648 37.10 -3.35 -6.85
C PHE A 648 38.03 -2.30 -6.27
N VAL A 649 39.32 -2.63 -6.17
CA VAL A 649 40.35 -1.74 -5.66
C VAL A 649 40.96 -0.97 -6.83
N SER A 650 41.01 0.36 -6.73
CA SER A 650 41.60 1.24 -7.76
C SER A 650 42.34 2.42 -7.12
N CYS A 651 43.18 3.08 -7.89
CA CYS A 651 43.87 4.27 -7.42
C CYS A 651 42.91 5.41 -7.06
N SER A 652 43.15 6.11 -5.94
CA SER A 652 42.39 7.29 -5.53
C SER A 652 42.50 8.43 -6.53
N ASN A 653 43.62 8.54 -7.25
CA ASN A 653 43.92 9.58 -8.24
C ASN A 653 43.27 9.33 -9.61
N TYR A 654 42.23 8.53 -9.72
CA TYR A 654 41.44 8.42 -10.96
C TYR A 654 40.64 9.72 -11.20
N PRO A 655 40.60 10.25 -12.43
CA PRO A 655 40.97 9.64 -13.75
C PRO A 655 42.41 9.79 -14.20
N GLN A 656 43.28 10.51 -13.48
CA GLN A 656 44.66 10.74 -13.86
C GLN A 656 45.47 9.43 -13.82
N CYS A 657 45.29 8.61 -12.79
CA CYS A 657 45.79 7.25 -12.72
C CYS A 657 44.64 6.24 -12.87
N LYS A 658 44.78 5.35 -13.85
CA LYS A 658 43.73 4.35 -14.17
C LYS A 658 44.00 2.97 -13.57
N PHE A 659 44.93 2.87 -12.63
CA PHE A 659 45.29 1.60 -12.00
C PHE A 659 44.10 0.95 -11.28
N ILE A 660 43.92 -0.34 -11.58
CA ILE A 660 42.94 -1.21 -10.90
C ILE A 660 43.70 -2.44 -10.43
N LYS A 661 43.66 -2.69 -9.09
CA LYS A 661 44.27 -3.88 -8.53
C LYS A 661 43.43 -5.11 -8.95
N LYS A 662 44.01 -5.94 -9.80
CA LYS A 662 43.43 -7.23 -10.15
C LYS A 662 43.73 -8.18 -8.97
N GLU A 663 42.74 -8.51 -8.18
CA GLU A 663 42.86 -9.66 -7.30
C GLU A 663 43.19 -10.88 -8.15
N LYS A 664 44.30 -11.54 -7.85
CA LYS A 664 44.54 -12.89 -8.33
C LYS A 664 43.47 -13.77 -7.70
N GLN A 665 42.34 -13.94 -8.40
CA GLN A 665 41.44 -15.02 -8.05
C GLN A 665 42.26 -16.30 -8.22
N GLU A 666 42.42 -17.06 -7.16
CA GLU A 666 42.85 -18.45 -7.27
C GLU A 666 41.87 -19.11 -8.23
N VAL A 667 42.34 -19.39 -9.40
CA VAL A 667 41.55 -20.00 -10.46
C VAL A 667 41.42 -21.47 -10.04
N GLU A 668 40.23 -21.85 -9.54
CA GLU A 668 39.90 -23.26 -9.32
C GLU A 668 40.20 -23.99 -10.62
N THR A 669 41.33 -24.66 -10.69
CA THR A 669 41.71 -25.53 -11.80
C THR A 669 40.87 -26.81 -11.72
N SER A 670 40.28 -27.20 -12.82
CA SER A 670 39.61 -28.50 -12.92
C SER A 670 40.60 -29.53 -13.47
N ASP A 671 40.45 -30.77 -13.07
CA ASP A 671 41.23 -31.89 -13.63
C ASP A 671 40.88 -32.19 -15.13
N GLU A 672 39.89 -31.50 -15.67
CA GLU A 672 39.49 -31.65 -17.09
C GLU A 672 40.42 -30.92 -18.02
N ILE A 673 40.78 -31.57 -19.13
CA ILE A 673 41.63 -31.05 -20.20
C ILE A 673 40.74 -30.59 -21.36
N CYS A 674 41.11 -29.47 -21.99
CA CYS A 674 40.40 -28.92 -23.13
C CYS A 674 40.52 -29.85 -24.36
N GLU A 675 39.41 -30.40 -24.82
CA GLU A 675 39.30 -31.27 -25.98
C GLU A 675 39.84 -30.64 -27.30
N LYS A 676 39.93 -29.27 -27.35
CA LYS A 676 40.35 -28.55 -28.55
C LYS A 676 41.84 -28.21 -28.59
N CYS A 677 42.49 -28.02 -27.45
CA CYS A 677 43.88 -27.55 -27.43
C CYS A 677 44.77 -28.22 -26.36
N GLY A 678 44.26 -29.18 -25.60
CA GLY A 678 45.00 -29.93 -24.59
C GLY A 678 45.40 -29.19 -23.32
N ARG A 679 45.01 -27.89 -23.15
CA ARG A 679 45.31 -27.11 -21.96
C ARG A 679 44.28 -27.37 -20.86
N PRO A 680 44.62 -27.21 -19.55
CA PRO A 680 43.70 -27.43 -18.46
C PRO A 680 42.48 -26.49 -18.53
N MET A 681 41.35 -27.00 -18.05
CA MET A 681 40.12 -26.18 -17.94
C MET A 681 40.10 -25.50 -16.56
N VAL A 682 39.53 -24.31 -16.51
CA VAL A 682 39.42 -23.46 -15.31
C VAL A 682 37.98 -23.06 -15.05
N VAL A 683 37.58 -23.03 -13.79
CA VAL A 683 36.23 -22.61 -13.40
C VAL A 683 36.11 -21.09 -13.50
N LYS A 684 35.16 -20.60 -14.31
CA LYS A 684 34.84 -19.19 -14.43
C LYS A 684 33.39 -18.92 -14.11
N MET A 685 33.07 -17.71 -13.64
CA MET A 685 31.73 -17.26 -13.33
C MET A 685 31.12 -16.47 -14.49
N SER A 686 29.88 -16.80 -14.88
CA SER A 686 29.09 -16.02 -15.84
C SER A 686 27.77 -15.54 -15.23
N LYS A 687 27.02 -14.71 -15.94
CA LYS A 687 25.64 -14.32 -15.55
C LYS A 687 24.69 -15.53 -15.41
N ARG A 688 25.09 -16.71 -15.92
CA ARG A 688 24.30 -17.96 -15.88
C ARG A 688 24.82 -18.98 -14.86
N GLY A 689 25.87 -18.63 -14.10
CA GLY A 689 26.52 -19.50 -13.13
C GLY A 689 27.97 -19.86 -13.45
N LYS A 690 28.58 -20.76 -12.66
CA LYS A 690 29.92 -21.29 -12.85
C LYS A 690 29.97 -22.17 -14.14
N PHE A 691 31.07 -22.09 -14.88
CA PHE A 691 31.32 -22.90 -16.06
C PHE A 691 32.82 -23.18 -16.20
N LEU A 692 33.18 -24.23 -16.92
CA LEU A 692 34.56 -24.55 -17.26
C LEU A 692 34.97 -23.81 -18.55
N ALA A 693 36.04 -23.07 -18.50
CA ALA A 693 36.64 -22.41 -19.65
C ALA A 693 38.08 -22.88 -19.87
N CYS A 694 38.50 -22.96 -21.12
CA CYS A 694 39.89 -23.27 -21.40
C CYS A 694 40.82 -22.18 -20.87
N SER A 695 41.91 -22.59 -20.19
CA SER A 695 42.95 -21.66 -19.70
C SER A 695 43.64 -20.88 -20.82
N GLY A 696 43.60 -21.38 -22.06
CA GLY A 696 44.13 -20.74 -23.25
C GLY A 696 43.25 -19.66 -23.87
N TYR A 697 42.22 -19.17 -23.18
CA TYR A 697 41.44 -18.02 -23.68
C TYR A 697 42.30 -16.75 -23.67
N PRO A 698 42.27 -15.91 -24.74
CA PRO A 698 41.31 -15.85 -25.87
C PRO A 698 41.65 -16.73 -27.09
N GLU A 699 42.80 -17.37 -27.14
CA GLU A 699 43.24 -18.21 -28.26
C GLU A 699 42.31 -19.41 -28.43
N CYS A 700 41.99 -20.09 -27.35
CA CYS A 700 41.01 -21.17 -27.33
C CYS A 700 39.74 -20.75 -26.59
N LYS A 701 38.62 -20.66 -27.30
CA LYS A 701 37.33 -20.24 -26.78
C LYS A 701 36.46 -21.39 -26.30
N ASN A 702 37.06 -22.56 -26.01
CA ASN A 702 36.30 -23.71 -25.53
C ASN A 702 35.73 -23.45 -24.11
N ALA A 703 34.45 -23.70 -23.93
CA ALA A 703 33.77 -23.59 -22.65
C ALA A 703 32.73 -24.69 -22.53
N GLN A 704 32.61 -25.27 -21.32
CA GLN A 704 31.70 -26.36 -20.98
C GLN A 704 30.95 -26.08 -19.68
N PRO A 705 29.76 -26.63 -19.47
CA PRO A 705 29.08 -26.56 -18.18
C PRO A 705 29.91 -27.27 -17.10
N LEU A 706 29.89 -26.79 -15.86
CA LEU A 706 30.59 -27.40 -14.73
C LEU A 706 30.09 -28.82 -14.44
N GLU A 707 28.77 -29.05 -14.59
CA GLU A 707 28.13 -30.37 -14.46
C GLU A 707 27.62 -30.78 -15.85
N LYS A 708 27.99 -31.95 -16.30
CA LYS A 708 27.46 -32.53 -17.54
C LYS A 708 25.95 -32.82 -17.32
N PRO A 709 25.08 -32.39 -18.26
CA PRO A 709 23.64 -32.68 -18.15
C PRO A 709 23.42 -34.20 -18.07
N LYS A 710 22.55 -34.64 -17.19
CA LYS A 710 22.21 -36.06 -17.06
C LYS A 710 21.54 -36.53 -18.34
N GLU A 711 22.14 -37.56 -18.97
CA GLU A 711 21.56 -38.21 -20.14
C GLU A 711 20.46 -39.18 -19.71
N LEU A 712 19.36 -39.13 -20.43
CA LEU A 712 18.25 -40.08 -20.23
C LEU A 712 18.34 -41.21 -21.25
N SER A 713 17.88 -42.37 -20.84
CA SER A 713 17.77 -43.57 -21.71
C SER A 713 16.69 -43.44 -22.80
N VAL A 714 15.93 -42.31 -22.79
CA VAL A 714 14.80 -42.05 -23.68
C VAL A 714 15.27 -41.28 -24.93
N ALA A 715 14.93 -41.80 -26.11
CA ALA A 715 15.26 -41.17 -27.38
C ALA A 715 14.31 -40.00 -27.70
N CYS A 716 14.85 -38.96 -28.34
CA CYS A 716 14.07 -37.83 -28.80
C CYS A 716 13.02 -38.24 -29.86
N PRO A 717 11.74 -37.94 -29.67
CA PRO A 717 10.68 -38.35 -30.61
C PRO A 717 10.80 -37.69 -32.00
N LYS A 718 11.56 -36.58 -32.11
CA LYS A 718 11.74 -35.85 -33.38
C LYS A 718 12.96 -36.26 -34.18
N CYS A 719 14.03 -36.72 -33.56
CA CYS A 719 15.27 -36.98 -34.27
C CYS A 719 16.04 -38.22 -33.78
N GLY A 720 15.52 -39.01 -32.89
CA GLY A 720 16.16 -40.18 -32.31
C GLY A 720 17.37 -39.93 -31.41
N GLY A 721 17.82 -38.66 -31.28
CA GLY A 721 18.95 -38.31 -30.40
C GLY A 721 18.60 -38.45 -28.92
N ARG A 722 19.63 -38.50 -28.04
CA ARG A 722 19.41 -38.60 -26.61
C ARG A 722 18.73 -37.38 -26.00
N LEU A 723 17.89 -37.55 -25.02
CA LEU A 723 17.31 -36.48 -24.22
C LEU A 723 18.20 -36.17 -23.01
N LEU A 724 18.35 -34.90 -22.70
CA LEU A 724 19.18 -34.39 -21.61
C LEU A 724 18.30 -33.67 -20.58
N GLU A 725 18.51 -33.97 -19.30
CA GLU A 725 17.95 -33.20 -18.19
C GLU A 725 18.72 -31.91 -18.02
N ARG A 726 18.02 -30.78 -18.00
CA ARG A 726 18.60 -29.45 -17.85
C ARG A 726 17.84 -28.63 -16.79
N LYS A 727 18.55 -27.78 -16.06
CA LYS A 727 17.98 -26.86 -15.06
C LYS A 727 17.82 -25.45 -15.63
N SER A 728 16.69 -24.81 -15.37
CA SER A 728 16.43 -23.41 -15.69
C SER A 728 15.91 -22.66 -14.46
N LYS A 729 15.79 -21.32 -14.54
CA LYS A 729 15.14 -20.52 -13.48
C LYS A 729 13.69 -20.94 -13.17
N ARG A 730 13.03 -21.65 -14.10
CA ARG A 730 11.64 -22.13 -13.98
C ARG A 730 11.55 -23.60 -13.56
N GLY A 731 12.68 -24.24 -13.25
CA GLY A 731 12.77 -25.65 -12.86
C GLY A 731 13.47 -26.55 -13.87
N ILE A 732 13.34 -27.87 -13.68
CA ILE A 732 13.93 -28.92 -14.54
C ILE A 732 13.12 -29.02 -15.84
N PHE A 733 13.81 -29.19 -16.96
CA PHE A 733 13.24 -29.48 -18.27
C PHE A 733 14.11 -30.48 -19.03
N TYR A 734 13.54 -31.16 -20.02
CA TYR A 734 14.19 -32.18 -20.79
C TYR A 734 14.27 -31.75 -22.25
N GLY A 735 15.46 -31.68 -22.81
CA GLY A 735 15.71 -31.20 -24.16
C GLY A 735 16.59 -32.15 -24.96
N CYS A 736 16.43 -32.13 -26.28
CA CYS A 736 17.23 -32.95 -27.19
C CYS A 736 18.71 -32.56 -27.13
N GLY A 737 19.62 -33.55 -27.04
CA GLY A 737 21.08 -33.37 -27.10
C GLY A 737 21.58 -32.79 -28.43
N ASN A 738 20.83 -32.97 -29.49
CA ASN A 738 21.17 -32.45 -30.83
C ASN A 738 20.78 -30.96 -31.04
N TYR A 739 20.49 -30.23 -29.98
CA TYR A 739 20.26 -28.78 -30.11
C TYR A 739 21.52 -28.07 -30.57
N PRO A 740 21.46 -27.10 -31.51
CA PRO A 740 20.27 -26.43 -32.07
C PRO A 740 19.62 -27.09 -33.29
N LYS A 741 20.18 -28.20 -33.80
CA LYS A 741 19.61 -28.91 -34.97
C LYS A 741 18.21 -29.48 -34.67
N CYS A 742 18.02 -30.01 -33.50
CA CYS A 742 16.70 -30.44 -32.99
C CYS A 742 16.27 -29.60 -31.80
N LYS A 743 15.11 -28.96 -31.91
CA LYS A 743 14.56 -28.04 -30.87
C LYS A 743 13.51 -28.70 -29.97
N PHE A 744 13.50 -30.04 -29.88
CA PHE A 744 12.53 -30.72 -29.01
C PHE A 744 12.82 -30.42 -27.55
N ILE A 745 11.76 -30.07 -26.79
CA ILE A 745 11.80 -29.77 -25.37
C ILE A 745 10.49 -30.20 -24.69
N THR A 746 10.57 -30.76 -23.49
CA THR A 746 9.43 -31.03 -22.61
C THR A 746 9.74 -30.62 -21.17
N ASN A 747 8.72 -30.18 -20.43
CA ASN A 747 8.85 -29.81 -19.02
C ASN A 747 8.42 -30.95 -18.07
N ALA A 748 8.00 -32.09 -18.62
CA ALA A 748 7.63 -33.28 -17.88
C ALA A 748 8.63 -34.42 -18.19
N GLU A 749 8.96 -35.23 -17.22
CA GLU A 749 9.93 -36.31 -17.37
C GLU A 749 9.47 -37.32 -18.43
N PRO A 750 10.24 -37.54 -19.49
CA PRO A 750 9.83 -38.42 -20.58
C PRO A 750 9.97 -39.91 -20.19
N THR A 751 9.09 -40.73 -20.72
CA THR A 751 9.12 -42.19 -20.58
C THR A 751 9.43 -42.86 -21.93
N ASN A 752 9.80 -44.16 -21.91
CA ASN A 752 9.98 -44.95 -23.13
C ASN A 752 8.64 -45.40 -23.77
N GLU A 753 7.53 -45.05 -23.17
CA GLU A 753 6.21 -45.50 -23.62
C GLU A 753 5.60 -44.57 -24.65
N LYS A 754 4.82 -45.15 -25.55
CA LYS A 754 4.10 -44.40 -26.60
C LYS A 754 2.63 -44.33 -26.27
N CYS A 755 2.00 -43.28 -26.71
CA CYS A 755 0.56 -43.05 -26.57
C CYS A 755 -0.22 -43.94 -27.51
N ASP A 756 -1.17 -44.73 -27.01
CA ASP A 756 -2.02 -45.63 -27.81
C ASP A 756 -2.91 -44.91 -28.83
N LYS A 757 -3.21 -43.61 -28.56
CA LYS A 757 -4.06 -42.80 -29.46
C LYS A 757 -3.31 -42.19 -30.66
N CYS A 758 -2.05 -41.82 -30.49
CA CYS A 758 -1.35 -41.05 -31.54
C CYS A 758 0.13 -41.46 -31.74
N GLY A 759 0.61 -42.47 -31.02
CA GLY A 759 2.01 -42.93 -31.09
C GLY A 759 3.04 -41.95 -30.48
N GLY A 760 2.60 -40.79 -29.97
CA GLY A 760 3.46 -39.78 -29.38
C GLY A 760 4.07 -40.22 -28.04
N MET A 761 5.14 -39.57 -27.61
CA MET A 761 5.84 -39.87 -26.35
C MET A 761 4.96 -39.57 -25.13
N LEU A 762 4.94 -40.47 -24.17
CA LEU A 762 4.34 -40.27 -22.84
C LEU A 762 5.36 -39.67 -21.88
N CYS A 763 4.92 -38.74 -21.05
CA CYS A 763 5.70 -38.11 -19.97
C CYS A 763 4.95 -38.20 -18.65
N TRP A 764 5.65 -38.30 -17.53
CA TRP A 764 5.03 -38.29 -16.21
C TRP A 764 4.25 -37.02 -15.94
N HIS A 765 3.07 -37.11 -15.34
CA HIS A 765 2.27 -35.96 -14.96
C HIS A 765 2.90 -35.28 -13.75
N LYS A 766 3.02 -33.92 -13.76
CA LYS A 766 3.76 -33.18 -12.71
C LYS A 766 3.14 -33.26 -11.31
N THR A 767 1.85 -33.49 -11.18
CA THR A 767 1.12 -33.37 -9.91
C THR A 767 0.22 -34.56 -9.58
N LYS A 768 0.09 -35.54 -10.48
CA LYS A 768 -0.71 -36.74 -10.26
C LYS A 768 0.23 -37.94 -10.29
N GLU A 769 0.31 -38.66 -9.19
CA GLU A 769 1.10 -39.90 -9.11
C GLU A 769 0.55 -40.96 -10.06
N ASN A 770 1.45 -41.79 -10.59
CA ASN A 770 1.16 -42.88 -11.52
C ASN A 770 0.37 -42.51 -12.78
N THR A 771 0.38 -41.23 -13.16
CA THR A 771 -0.34 -40.73 -14.35
C THR A 771 0.65 -40.24 -15.39
N LYS A 772 0.43 -40.57 -16.66
CA LYS A 772 1.25 -40.13 -17.79
C LYS A 772 0.43 -39.28 -18.76
N VAL A 773 1.08 -38.37 -19.45
CA VAL A 773 0.44 -37.45 -20.41
C VAL A 773 1.19 -37.47 -21.72
N CYS A 774 0.52 -37.62 -22.81
CA CYS A 774 1.11 -37.56 -24.14
C CYS A 774 1.56 -36.11 -24.50
N VAL A 775 2.79 -35.97 -24.97
CA VAL A 775 3.36 -34.66 -25.34
C VAL A 775 2.59 -34.04 -26.53
N GLU A 776 2.08 -34.83 -27.45
CA GLU A 776 1.42 -34.39 -28.67
C GLU A 776 -0.08 -34.19 -28.50
N CYS A 777 -0.85 -35.26 -28.19
CA CYS A 777 -2.30 -35.18 -28.13
C CYS A 777 -2.89 -34.89 -26.74
N LYS A 778 -2.03 -34.71 -25.70
CA LYS A 778 -2.43 -34.45 -24.31
C LYS A 778 -3.32 -35.53 -23.68
N ASN A 779 -3.44 -36.73 -24.31
CA ASN A 779 -4.13 -37.84 -23.70
C ASN A 779 -3.49 -38.21 -22.38
N VAL A 780 -4.33 -38.47 -21.38
CA VAL A 780 -3.90 -38.84 -20.01
C VAL A 780 -4.09 -40.36 -19.89
N VAL A 781 -3.04 -41.05 -19.46
CA VAL A 781 -2.98 -42.49 -19.22
C VAL A 781 -2.64 -42.69 -17.76
N THR A 782 -3.48 -43.40 -17.05
CA THR A 782 -3.28 -43.77 -15.63
C THR A 782 -2.61 -45.13 -15.51
#